data_da3e4a591b004741b06d2fc92a931a82
#
_entry.id   da3e4a591b004741b06d2fc92a931a82
#
_cell.length_a   1.000
_cell.length_b   1.000
_cell.length_c   1.000
_cell.angle_alpha   90.00
_cell.angle_beta   90.00
_cell.angle_gamma   90.00
#
_symmetry.space_group_name_H-M   'P 1'
#
loop_
_entity.id
_entity.type
_entity.pdbx_description
1 polymer ?
#
loop_
_entity_poly.entity_id
_entity_poly.type
_entity_poly.pdbx_seq_one_letter_code
_entity_poly.pdbx_strand_id
1 'polypeptide(L)'
;VIDDTKKYQNPKLKFLANLKKELEKENLLEYHPNVKKYLSNKKKIVLNYPKLDLYEEKALSVTANDDISYHPIKVVEYKTMEDEVNGVALEILELLKRNVDINHIYLANVTKDYLYTIKRLFAYYKIPINLPMNYSILGTETVKKYLETNEVDITKNDKITRKLVSVINSLKTIEEDSSEFRALLLSKLKNANLDSISYQDAVSVKNLEKETFTSDDYVFILGFNQDNLPKLEKDIDYISDKDKEEVALYKTVKKNKQAKIALMKCLLSIDNLYLSYKLSTPFQSMYPSSLIEEYKMEVLTPKEDLFSKSNLYNELRLGSKLDTYNRYQEESIMLKELYTHYQIPYQTYQNAFKGINKNTYLEHLPYPLKLSYTSINTYNECKFKYYLNYVLKLNTYEDTFAAFIGSLYHKILQLYKYPNFDFEEKYQSYLEKRDLSLKEKVLLVRLKKELLDLLEQEKKQDLILGYQDELHEQKIEIPLNKEIEVIFTGTIDKIMYYKKIEDTYFAIVDYKSGMVDTKLEKMKYGLSLQLPVYLYLIETSKVFENPIFTGIYYQNILFNYPSFDKKDLDTIKKDRLKLQGYSTDNINILERFDTTYENSEVIKSMKYTEKGFGHYAKVLSDEEVYQITKYTENYIKKDMHDILDGDFKINPKVYDGKNISCEFCGFKDICYKEQKDIVYLDKVEDLSFLESEVR
;
A
#
# COMPACT_ATOMS: atom_id res chain seq x y z
N VAL A 1 24.87 -8.59 -24.35
CA VAL A 1 24.10 -9.65 -23.71
C VAL A 1 23.37 -10.50 -24.73
N ILE A 2 22.61 -9.91 -25.64
CA ILE A 2 21.93 -10.62 -26.72
C ILE A 2 22.95 -10.80 -27.86
N ASP A 3 23.27 -12.07 -28.18
CA ASP A 3 24.19 -12.49 -29.21
C ASP A 3 23.42 -12.83 -30.50
N ASP A 4 23.68 -12.14 -31.59
CA ASP A 4 22.95 -12.28 -32.86
C ASP A 4 23.18 -13.63 -33.56
N THR A 5 24.22 -14.34 -33.15
CA THR A 5 24.54 -15.66 -33.67
C THR A 5 23.83 -16.81 -32.98
N LYS A 6 23.22 -16.53 -31.79
CA LYS A 6 22.52 -17.52 -30.97
C LYS A 6 21.03 -17.60 -31.29
N LYS A 7 20.51 -18.81 -31.36
CA LYS A 7 19.06 -19.08 -31.35
C LYS A 7 18.62 -19.31 -29.94
N TYR A 8 17.90 -18.36 -29.37
CA TYR A 8 17.34 -18.47 -28.01
C TYR A 8 16.10 -19.36 -27.99
N GLN A 9 15.97 -20.20 -27.00
CA GLN A 9 14.76 -21.02 -26.77
C GLN A 9 13.71 -20.23 -25.97
N ASN A 10 14.16 -19.43 -25.02
CA ASN A 10 13.30 -18.63 -24.16
C ASN A 10 12.53 -17.55 -24.95
N PRO A 11 11.19 -17.46 -24.81
CA PRO A 11 10.38 -16.48 -25.52
C PRO A 11 10.76 -15.03 -25.26
N LYS A 12 11.16 -14.68 -24.03
CA LYS A 12 11.59 -13.32 -23.67
C LYS A 12 12.89 -12.95 -24.37
N LEU A 13 13.85 -13.87 -24.42
CA LEU A 13 15.13 -13.66 -25.10
C LEU A 13 14.95 -13.59 -26.61
N LYS A 14 14.04 -14.39 -27.19
CA LYS A 14 13.64 -14.26 -28.60
C LYS A 14 13.07 -12.88 -28.90
N PHE A 15 12.17 -12.41 -28.04
CA PHE A 15 11.58 -11.07 -28.16
C PHE A 15 12.66 -9.99 -28.15
N LEU A 16 13.59 -10.04 -27.16
CA LEU A 16 14.69 -9.07 -27.08
C LEU A 16 15.65 -9.13 -28.28
N ALA A 17 15.92 -10.33 -28.81
CA ALA A 17 16.73 -10.47 -30.00
C ALA A 17 16.05 -9.87 -31.24
N ASN A 18 14.75 -10.05 -31.40
CA ASN A 18 13.99 -9.44 -32.46
C ASN A 18 13.92 -7.91 -32.32
N LEU A 19 13.63 -7.42 -31.11
CA LEU A 19 13.61 -5.99 -30.79
C LEU A 19 14.97 -5.34 -31.11
N LYS A 20 16.10 -5.99 -30.76
CA LYS A 20 17.42 -5.50 -31.07
C LYS A 20 17.58 -5.32 -32.58
N LYS A 21 17.18 -6.31 -33.37
CA LYS A 21 17.27 -6.25 -34.87
C LYS A 21 16.41 -5.11 -35.45
N GLU A 22 15.21 -4.88 -34.91
CA GLU A 22 14.37 -3.77 -35.37
C GLU A 22 15.00 -2.40 -35.00
N LEU A 23 15.55 -2.25 -33.81
CA LEU A 23 16.25 -1.04 -33.38
C LEU A 23 17.51 -0.78 -34.22
N GLU A 24 18.23 -1.84 -34.62
CA GLU A 24 19.39 -1.73 -35.54
C GLU A 24 18.97 -1.23 -36.92
N LYS A 25 17.89 -1.75 -37.51
CA LYS A 25 17.35 -1.30 -38.79
C LYS A 25 16.99 0.19 -38.79
N GLU A 26 16.40 0.66 -37.67
CA GLU A 26 15.99 2.05 -37.51
C GLU A 26 17.16 2.98 -37.07
N ASN A 27 18.39 2.48 -36.94
CA ASN A 27 19.56 3.21 -36.42
C ASN A 27 19.32 3.83 -35.02
N LEU A 28 18.53 3.19 -34.20
CA LEU A 28 18.21 3.62 -32.82
C LEU A 28 19.09 2.95 -31.78
N LEU A 29 20.06 2.13 -32.18
CA LEU A 29 20.92 1.38 -31.27
C LEU A 29 22.32 1.99 -31.25
N GLU A 30 22.69 2.52 -30.07
CA GLU A 30 24.02 3.00 -29.81
C GLU A 30 24.87 1.91 -29.14
N TYR A 31 26.03 1.62 -29.73
CA TYR A 31 26.97 0.62 -29.23
C TYR A 31 28.03 1.25 -28.35
N HIS A 32 28.23 0.66 -27.18
CA HIS A 32 29.38 1.05 -26.37
C HIS A 32 30.71 0.78 -27.11
N PRO A 33 31.69 1.67 -26.98
CA PRO A 33 33.02 1.48 -27.59
C PRO A 33 33.64 0.17 -27.10
N ASN A 34 34.39 -0.48 -27.97
CA ASN A 34 35.06 -1.76 -27.65
C ASN A 34 36.22 -1.52 -26.68
N VAL A 35 35.89 -1.37 -25.38
CA VAL A 35 36.84 -1.14 -24.30
C VAL A 35 37.86 -2.25 -24.17
N LYS A 36 37.48 -3.50 -24.45
CA LYS A 36 38.42 -4.63 -24.47
C LYS A 36 39.53 -4.45 -25.51
N LYS A 37 39.19 -3.99 -26.71
CA LYS A 37 40.17 -3.69 -27.78
C LYS A 37 41.08 -2.53 -27.39
N TYR A 38 40.50 -1.49 -26.75
CA TYR A 38 41.30 -0.35 -26.26
C TYR A 38 42.27 -0.75 -25.15
N LEU A 39 41.84 -1.62 -24.23
CA LEU A 39 42.61 -2.07 -23.07
C LEU A 39 43.61 -3.22 -23.41
N SER A 40 43.50 -3.87 -24.57
CA SER A 40 44.30 -5.05 -24.90
C SER A 40 45.82 -4.77 -24.85
N ASN A 41 46.25 -3.56 -25.21
CA ASN A 41 47.65 -3.15 -25.26
C ASN A 41 48.07 -2.27 -24.05
N LYS A 42 47.25 -2.22 -22.99
CA LYS A 42 47.53 -1.42 -21.78
C LYS A 42 47.89 -2.32 -20.62
N LYS A 43 48.85 -1.88 -19.78
CA LYS A 43 49.11 -2.52 -18.51
C LYS A 43 47.91 -2.25 -17.60
N LYS A 44 47.29 -3.32 -17.12
CA LYS A 44 46.11 -3.23 -16.22
C LYS A 44 46.57 -3.47 -14.81
N ILE A 45 46.16 -2.61 -13.91
CA ILE A 45 46.35 -2.76 -12.46
C ILE A 45 44.96 -2.59 -11.82
N VAL A 46 44.48 -3.65 -11.18
CA VAL A 46 43.24 -3.63 -10.42
C VAL A 46 43.61 -3.72 -8.95
N LEU A 47 43.40 -2.64 -8.22
CA LEU A 47 43.75 -2.56 -6.82
C LEU A 47 42.48 -2.77 -5.99
N ASN A 48 42.46 -3.86 -5.21
CA ASN A 48 41.51 -4.13 -4.14
C ASN A 48 40.02 -3.86 -4.48
N TYR A 49 39.61 -4.14 -5.72
CA TYR A 49 38.26 -3.87 -6.20
C TYR A 49 37.27 -4.91 -5.62
N PRO A 50 36.35 -4.52 -4.75
CA PRO A 50 35.52 -5.49 -4.02
C PRO A 50 34.38 -6.07 -4.86
N LYS A 51 33.98 -5.39 -5.93
CA LYS A 51 32.85 -5.78 -6.77
C LYS A 51 33.13 -5.37 -8.20
N LEU A 52 33.02 -6.31 -9.12
CA LEU A 52 33.10 -6.08 -10.57
C LEU A 52 31.77 -6.54 -11.20
N ASP A 53 31.24 -5.77 -12.13
CA ASP A 53 30.14 -6.26 -12.93
C ASP A 53 30.63 -7.19 -14.06
N LEU A 54 29.70 -7.84 -14.74
CA LEU A 54 30.03 -8.78 -15.82
C LEU A 54 30.82 -8.11 -16.96
N TYR A 55 30.52 -6.84 -17.27
CA TYR A 55 31.18 -6.10 -18.32
C TYR A 55 32.62 -5.75 -17.94
N GLU A 56 32.81 -5.29 -16.70
CA GLU A 56 34.13 -4.97 -16.13
C GLU A 56 35.01 -6.22 -16.07
N GLU A 57 34.53 -7.35 -15.56
CA GLU A 57 35.28 -8.61 -15.53
C GLU A 57 35.70 -9.03 -16.90
N LYS A 58 34.83 -8.94 -17.92
CA LYS A 58 35.16 -9.29 -19.30
C LYS A 58 36.12 -8.30 -19.96
N ALA A 59 35.94 -7.00 -19.73
CA ALA A 59 36.79 -5.95 -20.30
C ALA A 59 38.21 -5.97 -19.72
N LEU A 60 38.31 -6.16 -18.39
CA LEU A 60 39.56 -6.17 -17.66
C LEU A 60 40.26 -7.55 -17.71
N SER A 61 39.51 -8.61 -18.01
CA SER A 61 39.97 -10.02 -17.93
C SER A 61 40.46 -10.39 -16.53
N VAL A 62 39.75 -9.93 -15.51
CA VAL A 62 40.00 -10.22 -14.09
C VAL A 62 38.71 -10.64 -13.41
N THR A 63 38.84 -11.32 -12.28
CA THR A 63 37.70 -11.67 -11.42
C THR A 63 37.80 -10.91 -10.11
N ALA A 64 36.67 -10.61 -9.48
CA ALA A 64 36.68 -10.01 -8.17
C ALA A 64 37.37 -10.94 -7.17
N ASN A 65 38.20 -10.35 -6.28
CA ASN A 65 38.82 -11.11 -5.20
C ASN A 65 37.80 -11.33 -4.07
N ASP A 66 37.50 -12.61 -3.78
CA ASP A 66 36.56 -13.03 -2.74
C ASP A 66 37.22 -13.21 -1.36
N ASP A 67 38.55 -13.10 -1.25
CA ASP A 67 39.27 -13.31 0.01
C ASP A 67 39.02 -12.18 1.01
N ILE A 68 38.66 -12.54 2.23
CA ILE A 68 38.43 -11.62 3.35
C ILE A 68 39.36 -12.00 4.49
N SER A 69 40.23 -11.07 4.91
CA SER A 69 40.96 -11.17 6.15
C SER A 69 40.08 -10.62 7.26
N TYR A 70 39.40 -11.51 7.96
CA TYR A 70 38.41 -11.15 8.99
C TYR A 70 39.10 -10.89 10.33
N HIS A 71 38.70 -9.81 11.01
CA HIS A 71 38.93 -9.56 12.41
C HIS A 71 37.59 -9.27 13.12
N PRO A 72 37.44 -9.54 14.42
CA PRO A 72 36.16 -9.39 15.12
C PRO A 72 35.61 -7.96 15.04
N ILE A 73 34.34 -7.85 14.59
CA ILE A 73 33.58 -6.60 14.56
C ILE A 73 32.54 -6.66 15.67
N LYS A 74 32.39 -5.53 16.39
CA LYS A 74 31.33 -5.34 17.38
C LYS A 74 30.15 -4.61 16.76
N VAL A 75 28.94 -5.07 17.10
CA VAL A 75 27.69 -4.48 16.64
C VAL A 75 26.82 -4.15 17.84
N VAL A 76 26.25 -2.95 17.86
CA VAL A 76 25.40 -2.51 18.98
C VAL A 76 23.94 -2.66 18.62
N GLU A 77 23.19 -3.37 19.47
CA GLU A 77 21.75 -3.60 19.31
C GLU A 77 20.94 -2.51 20.05
N TYR A 78 19.99 -1.91 19.38
CA TYR A 78 19.04 -0.97 19.98
C TYR A 78 17.60 -1.41 19.77
N LYS A 79 16.71 -1.06 20.72
CA LYS A 79 15.28 -1.39 20.63
C LYS A 79 14.58 -0.64 19.50
N THR A 80 14.83 0.65 19.41
CA THR A 80 14.17 1.55 18.43
C THR A 80 15.18 2.38 17.65
N MET A 81 14.71 3.02 16.57
CA MET A 81 15.51 4.00 15.81
C MET A 81 15.95 5.19 16.68
N GLU A 82 15.08 5.63 17.59
CA GLU A 82 15.41 6.75 18.49
C GLU A 82 16.52 6.38 19.45
N ASP A 83 16.46 5.17 20.04
CA ASP A 83 17.53 4.67 20.93
C ASP A 83 18.86 4.52 20.18
N GLU A 84 18.82 4.03 18.93
CA GLU A 84 20.02 3.89 18.08
C GLU A 84 20.68 5.25 17.82
N VAL A 85 19.91 6.24 17.36
CA VAL A 85 20.44 7.59 17.09
C VAL A 85 20.88 8.29 18.37
N ASN A 86 20.16 8.07 19.48
CA ASN A 86 20.56 8.59 20.79
C ASN A 86 21.90 8.00 21.25
N GLY A 87 22.06 6.69 21.13
CA GLY A 87 23.32 6.01 21.46
C GLY A 87 24.49 6.54 20.63
N VAL A 88 24.31 6.69 19.33
CA VAL A 88 25.32 7.29 18.44
C VAL A 88 25.65 8.72 18.85
N ALA A 89 24.65 9.55 19.19
CA ALA A 89 24.90 10.91 19.64
C ALA A 89 25.73 10.96 20.95
N LEU A 90 25.46 10.05 21.89
CA LEU A 90 26.22 9.93 23.13
C LEU A 90 27.68 9.51 22.90
N GLU A 91 27.91 8.55 22.02
CA GLU A 91 29.28 8.13 21.63
C GLU A 91 30.05 9.28 20.96
N ILE A 92 29.40 10.03 20.08
CA ILE A 92 30.00 11.22 19.46
C ILE A 92 30.38 12.25 20.54
N LEU A 93 29.51 12.49 21.52
CA LEU A 93 29.83 13.39 22.62
C LEU A 93 31.06 12.92 23.44
N GLU A 94 31.23 11.61 23.63
CA GLU A 94 32.42 11.07 24.32
C GLU A 94 33.70 11.26 23.47
N LEU A 95 33.60 11.10 22.14
CA LEU A 95 34.71 11.40 21.23
C LEU A 95 35.11 12.89 21.29
N LEU A 96 34.12 13.79 21.23
CA LEU A 96 34.35 15.23 21.33
C LEU A 96 34.99 15.63 22.67
N LYS A 97 34.60 14.97 23.78
CA LYS A 97 35.27 15.17 25.09
C LYS A 97 36.72 14.70 25.11
N ARG A 98 37.06 13.72 24.26
CA ARG A 98 38.47 13.26 24.08
C ARG A 98 39.22 14.12 23.09
N ASN A 99 38.68 15.29 22.70
CA ASN A 99 39.22 16.22 21.70
C ASN A 99 39.43 15.63 20.31
N VAL A 100 38.57 14.67 19.89
CA VAL A 100 38.52 14.22 18.50
C VAL A 100 37.93 15.36 17.67
N ASP A 101 38.55 15.66 16.53
CA ASP A 101 38.07 16.70 15.62
C ASP A 101 36.72 16.25 15.02
N ILE A 102 35.71 17.09 15.15
CA ILE A 102 34.37 16.85 14.67
C ILE A 102 34.30 16.58 13.14
N ASN A 103 35.26 17.14 12.40
CA ASN A 103 35.38 16.96 10.94
C ASN A 103 35.88 15.56 10.55
N HIS A 104 36.37 14.77 11.50
CA HIS A 104 36.74 13.36 11.33
C HIS A 104 35.65 12.41 11.83
N ILE A 105 34.45 12.91 12.15
CA ILE A 105 33.34 12.09 12.62
C ILE A 105 32.29 12.03 11.53
N TYR A 106 31.97 10.82 11.07
CA TYR A 106 31.07 10.57 9.95
C TYR A 106 29.93 9.64 10.32
N LEU A 107 28.71 9.95 9.81
CA LEU A 107 27.62 9.00 9.77
C LEU A 107 27.56 8.35 8.39
N ALA A 108 27.29 7.07 8.34
CA ALA A 108 27.09 6.36 7.07
C ALA A 108 25.82 5.51 7.09
N ASN A 109 25.31 5.14 5.91
CA ASN A 109 24.05 4.45 5.73
C ASN A 109 22.84 5.20 6.30
N VAL A 110 22.86 6.53 6.25
CA VAL A 110 21.76 7.37 6.69
C VAL A 110 20.66 7.37 5.61
N THR A 111 19.64 6.55 5.82
CA THR A 111 18.45 6.54 4.95
C THR A 111 17.52 7.72 5.26
N LYS A 112 16.57 8.00 4.37
CA LYS A 112 15.63 9.13 4.54
C LYS A 112 14.87 9.08 5.87
N ASP A 113 14.59 7.89 6.37
CA ASP A 113 13.84 7.67 7.62
C ASP A 113 14.62 8.18 8.85
N TYR A 114 15.94 8.11 8.81
CA TYR A 114 16.80 8.61 9.91
C TYR A 114 16.93 10.12 9.96
N LEU A 115 16.78 10.82 8.82
CA LEU A 115 17.14 12.24 8.71
C LEU A 115 16.46 13.12 9.77
N TYR A 116 15.15 12.91 9.99
CA TYR A 116 14.41 13.70 10.97
C TYR A 116 14.84 13.40 12.40
N THR A 117 15.01 12.12 12.74
CA THR A 117 15.40 11.66 14.06
C THR A 117 16.81 12.15 14.42
N ILE A 118 17.74 12.04 13.46
CA ILE A 118 19.12 12.56 13.64
C ILE A 118 19.08 14.07 13.85
N LYS A 119 18.40 14.82 12.95
CA LYS A 119 18.31 16.29 13.07
C LYS A 119 17.79 16.72 14.44
N ARG A 120 16.75 16.06 14.93
CA ARG A 120 16.09 16.36 16.20
C ARG A 120 17.01 16.03 17.41
N LEU A 121 17.53 14.82 17.48
CA LEU A 121 18.34 14.38 18.61
C LEU A 121 19.68 15.10 18.68
N PHE A 122 20.36 15.29 17.54
CA PHE A 122 21.62 16.04 17.50
C PHE A 122 21.43 17.49 17.93
N ALA A 123 20.29 18.11 17.63
CA ALA A 123 19.95 19.44 18.13
C ALA A 123 19.79 19.46 19.66
N TYR A 124 19.21 18.43 20.27
CA TYR A 124 19.08 18.32 21.73
C TYR A 124 20.44 18.22 22.44
N TYR A 125 21.41 17.61 21.78
CA TYR A 125 22.81 17.49 22.27
C TYR A 125 23.73 18.62 21.79
N LYS A 126 23.20 19.55 20.97
CA LYS A 126 23.95 20.65 20.35
C LYS A 126 25.12 20.15 19.49
N ILE A 127 24.98 18.99 18.85
CA ILE A 127 25.94 18.45 17.89
C ILE A 127 25.62 19.01 16.52
N PRO A 128 26.49 19.83 15.89
CA PRO A 128 26.31 20.30 14.54
C PRO A 128 26.46 19.14 13.54
N ILE A 129 25.57 19.07 12.54
CA ILE A 129 25.57 18.01 11.56
C ILE A 129 25.18 18.51 10.17
N ASN A 130 25.89 18.05 9.15
CA ASN A 130 25.61 18.24 7.75
C ASN A 130 24.80 17.05 7.19
N LEU A 131 23.48 17.21 7.13
CA LEU A 131 22.58 16.17 6.61
C LEU A 131 22.27 16.43 5.12
N PRO A 132 22.21 15.39 4.28
CA PRO A 132 21.82 15.50 2.87
C PRO A 132 20.28 15.70 2.73
N MET A 133 19.78 16.79 3.34
CA MET A 133 18.37 17.16 3.28
C MET A 133 18.15 18.14 2.13
N ASN A 134 17.44 17.71 1.12
CA ASN A 134 17.01 18.57 0.02
C ASN A 134 15.58 19.05 0.27
N TYR A 135 15.37 20.36 0.23
CA TYR A 135 14.05 20.97 0.38
C TYR A 135 13.49 21.28 -0.99
N SER A 136 12.41 20.59 -1.40
CA SER A 136 11.72 20.92 -2.65
C SER A 136 11.15 22.32 -2.60
N ILE A 137 11.40 23.10 -3.66
CA ILE A 137 10.82 24.44 -3.77
C ILE A 137 9.35 24.41 -4.21
N LEU A 138 8.85 23.30 -4.76
CA LEU A 138 7.51 23.18 -5.32
C LEU A 138 6.39 23.52 -4.33
N GLY A 139 6.57 23.18 -3.04
CA GLY A 139 5.58 23.44 -2.00
C GLY A 139 5.66 24.84 -1.40
N THR A 140 6.60 25.68 -1.80
CA THR A 140 6.79 27.04 -1.24
C THR A 140 5.74 28.02 -1.75
N GLU A 141 5.42 29.03 -0.94
CA GLU A 141 4.46 30.09 -1.29
C GLU A 141 4.86 30.80 -2.59
N THR A 142 6.14 31.09 -2.77
CA THR A 142 6.68 31.74 -3.97
C THR A 142 6.37 30.93 -5.24
N VAL A 143 6.57 29.61 -5.20
CA VAL A 143 6.29 28.75 -6.37
C VAL A 143 4.80 28.58 -6.59
N LYS A 144 4.01 28.42 -5.54
CA LYS A 144 2.53 28.34 -5.64
C LYS A 144 1.96 29.60 -6.28
N LYS A 145 2.39 30.79 -5.80
CA LYS A 145 1.97 32.07 -6.37
C LYS A 145 2.33 32.16 -7.85
N TYR A 146 3.56 31.80 -8.23
CA TYR A 146 3.96 31.77 -9.64
C TYR A 146 3.08 30.85 -10.50
N LEU A 147 2.77 29.65 -10.02
CA LEU A 147 1.91 28.71 -10.75
C LEU A 147 0.47 29.19 -10.92
N GLU A 148 0.01 30.12 -10.07
CA GLU A 148 -1.32 30.74 -10.13
C GLU A 148 -1.34 32.02 -11.00
N THR A 149 -0.29 32.86 -10.90
CA THR A 149 -0.28 34.21 -11.49
C THR A 149 0.67 34.38 -12.65
N ASN A 150 1.56 33.43 -12.90
CA ASN A 150 2.72 33.53 -13.82
C ASN A 150 3.67 34.71 -13.49
N GLU A 151 3.58 35.31 -12.29
CA GLU A 151 4.41 36.42 -11.87
C GLU A 151 5.42 36.03 -10.82
N VAL A 152 6.69 36.39 -10.99
CA VAL A 152 7.76 36.23 -10.00
C VAL A 152 8.15 37.61 -9.43
N ASP A 153 8.07 37.74 -8.12
CA ASP A 153 8.60 38.91 -7.41
C ASP A 153 10.14 38.80 -7.30
N ILE A 154 10.82 39.34 -8.29
CA ILE A 154 12.30 39.32 -8.38
C ILE A 154 12.94 40.19 -7.30
N THR A 155 12.19 41.13 -6.66
CA THR A 155 12.73 41.97 -5.60
C THR A 155 13.08 41.15 -4.34
N LYS A 156 12.41 40.04 -4.13
CA LYS A 156 12.76 39.01 -3.10
C LYS A 156 13.93 38.20 -3.58
N ASN A 157 15.13 38.70 -3.50
CA ASN A 157 16.37 38.03 -3.94
C ASN A 157 16.78 36.84 -3.02
N ASP A 158 15.83 36.00 -2.61
CA ASP A 158 16.07 34.82 -1.79
C ASP A 158 16.50 33.60 -2.63
N LYS A 159 16.94 32.54 -1.95
CA LYS A 159 17.40 31.31 -2.60
C LYS A 159 16.27 30.61 -3.39
N ILE A 160 15.04 30.68 -2.92
CA ILE A 160 13.88 30.06 -3.56
C ILE A 160 13.57 30.76 -4.88
N THR A 161 13.45 32.09 -4.85
CA THR A 161 13.18 32.91 -6.02
C THR A 161 14.27 32.74 -7.08
N ARG A 162 15.56 32.75 -6.69
CA ARG A 162 16.68 32.51 -7.63
C ARG A 162 16.60 31.13 -8.27
N LYS A 163 16.26 30.08 -7.49
CA LYS A 163 16.12 28.73 -8.02
C LYS A 163 14.94 28.61 -8.97
N LEU A 164 13.78 29.23 -8.63
CA LEU A 164 12.60 29.28 -9.47
C LEU A 164 12.92 29.96 -10.81
N VAL A 165 13.53 31.16 -10.78
CA VAL A 165 13.94 31.89 -11.99
C VAL A 165 14.92 31.06 -12.84
N SER A 166 15.85 30.34 -12.22
CA SER A 166 16.75 29.44 -12.92
C SER A 166 16.01 28.33 -13.68
N VAL A 167 14.99 27.74 -13.04
CA VAL A 167 14.14 26.70 -13.66
C VAL A 167 13.37 27.28 -14.85
N ILE A 168 12.72 28.44 -14.66
CA ILE A 168 11.97 29.14 -15.73
C ILE A 168 12.90 29.44 -16.91
N ASN A 169 14.07 30.05 -16.63
CA ASN A 169 15.04 30.40 -17.65
C ASN A 169 15.56 29.19 -18.44
N SER A 170 15.58 28.01 -17.83
CA SER A 170 15.97 26.77 -18.52
C SER A 170 14.93 26.27 -19.53
N LEU A 171 13.73 26.87 -19.55
CA LEU A 171 12.62 26.54 -20.45
C LEU A 171 12.30 27.65 -21.45
N LYS A 172 13.09 28.72 -21.52
CA LYS A 172 12.86 29.90 -22.39
C LYS A 172 12.73 29.61 -23.88
N THR A 173 13.09 28.41 -24.34
CA THR A 173 12.93 28.01 -25.75
C THR A 173 11.52 27.55 -26.09
N ILE A 174 10.64 27.44 -25.11
CA ILE A 174 9.26 26.97 -25.23
C ILE A 174 8.33 28.13 -24.90
N GLU A 175 7.22 28.28 -25.64
CA GLU A 175 6.22 29.30 -25.38
C GLU A 175 5.63 29.15 -23.96
N GLU A 176 5.73 30.22 -23.17
CA GLU A 176 5.38 30.19 -21.72
C GLU A 176 3.90 29.85 -21.44
N ASP A 177 2.99 30.16 -22.38
CA ASP A 177 1.57 29.85 -22.24
C ASP A 177 1.13 28.48 -22.78
N SER A 178 2.07 27.69 -23.27
CA SER A 178 1.76 26.36 -23.80
C SER A 178 1.53 25.34 -22.70
N SER A 179 0.65 24.37 -22.95
CA SER A 179 0.44 23.22 -22.05
C SER A 179 1.71 22.41 -21.87
N GLU A 180 2.58 22.40 -22.88
CA GLU A 180 3.88 21.72 -22.89
C GLU A 180 4.87 22.41 -21.93
N PHE A 181 4.95 23.73 -21.96
CA PHE A 181 5.74 24.52 -21.00
C PHE A 181 5.33 24.22 -19.57
N ARG A 182 4.02 24.24 -19.27
CA ARG A 182 3.49 24.00 -17.91
C ARG A 182 3.80 22.58 -17.44
N ALA A 183 3.69 21.57 -18.30
CA ALA A 183 4.01 20.19 -17.98
C ALA A 183 5.52 20.00 -17.67
N LEU A 184 6.39 20.59 -18.49
CA LEU A 184 7.84 20.55 -18.30
C LEU A 184 8.29 21.35 -17.08
N LEU A 185 7.68 22.51 -16.84
CA LEU A 185 7.91 23.33 -15.64
C LEU A 185 7.61 22.54 -14.37
N LEU A 186 6.42 21.93 -14.28
CA LEU A 186 6.05 21.10 -13.13
C LEU A 186 7.00 19.91 -12.95
N SER A 187 7.41 19.26 -14.04
CA SER A 187 8.39 18.17 -13.99
C SER A 187 9.74 18.63 -13.46
N LYS A 188 10.24 19.79 -13.91
CA LYS A 188 11.49 20.37 -13.41
C LYS A 188 11.38 20.85 -11.96
N LEU A 189 10.26 21.48 -11.58
CA LEU A 189 10.04 21.96 -10.22
C LEU A 189 9.94 20.80 -9.21
N LYS A 190 9.40 19.63 -9.58
CA LYS A 190 9.42 18.42 -8.74
C LYS A 190 10.84 18.01 -8.35
N ASN A 191 11.82 18.26 -9.20
CA ASN A 191 13.23 17.93 -8.99
C ASN A 191 14.07 19.14 -8.53
N ALA A 192 13.49 20.32 -8.48
CA ALA A 192 14.17 21.53 -8.05
C ALA A 192 14.22 21.59 -6.52
N ASN A 193 15.40 21.37 -5.99
CA ASN A 193 15.66 21.36 -4.55
C ASN A 193 16.64 22.46 -4.18
N LEU A 194 16.52 22.92 -2.94
CA LEU A 194 17.53 23.73 -2.25
C LEU A 194 18.38 22.81 -1.39
N ASP A 195 19.69 23.00 -1.45
CA ASP A 195 20.62 22.31 -0.54
C ASP A 195 20.42 22.78 0.89
N SER A 196 20.64 21.89 1.85
CA SER A 196 20.68 22.22 3.26
C SER A 196 21.84 23.19 3.57
N ILE A 197 21.73 23.87 4.70
CA ILE A 197 22.84 24.66 5.23
C ILE A 197 23.99 23.71 5.57
N SER A 198 25.19 24.01 5.09
CA SER A 198 26.40 23.28 5.45
C SER A 198 27.18 24.11 6.49
N TYR A 199 27.56 23.47 7.57
CA TYR A 199 28.41 24.02 8.61
C TYR A 199 29.87 23.60 8.35
N GLN A 200 30.81 24.48 8.68
CA GLN A 200 32.23 24.22 8.48
C GLN A 200 32.73 23.13 9.45
N ASP A 201 32.34 23.24 10.72
CA ASP A 201 32.72 22.30 11.78
C ASP A 201 31.48 21.49 12.20
N ALA A 202 31.32 20.29 11.61
CA ALA A 202 30.15 19.47 11.83
C ALA A 202 30.37 18.00 11.45
N VAL A 203 29.70 17.12 12.14
CA VAL A 203 29.55 15.72 11.72
C VAL A 203 28.97 15.69 10.30
N SER A 204 29.52 14.86 9.43
CA SER A 204 29.10 14.78 8.04
C SER A 204 28.59 13.38 7.67
N VAL A 205 27.68 13.32 6.69
CA VAL A 205 27.17 12.05 6.17
C VAL A 205 27.95 11.65 4.92
N LYS A 206 28.51 10.44 4.95
CA LYS A 206 29.28 9.87 3.84
C LYS A 206 28.63 8.62 3.25
N ASN A 207 28.89 8.37 1.99
CA ASN A 207 28.42 7.17 1.27
C ASN A 207 29.50 6.07 1.35
N LEU A 208 29.17 4.93 1.97
CA LEU A 208 30.06 3.79 2.13
C LEU A 208 30.61 3.22 0.82
N GLU A 209 29.82 3.31 -0.27
CA GLU A 209 30.24 2.74 -1.56
C GLU A 209 31.14 3.65 -2.39
N LYS A 210 31.21 4.95 -2.06
CA LYS A 210 31.86 5.96 -2.88
C LYS A 210 33.04 6.64 -2.23
N GLU A 211 33.16 6.51 -0.92
CA GLU A 211 34.14 7.24 -0.15
C GLU A 211 35.06 6.31 0.63
N THR A 212 36.26 6.79 0.89
CA THR A 212 37.28 6.11 1.70
C THR A 212 37.47 6.82 3.02
N PHE A 213 37.91 6.09 4.03
CA PHE A 213 38.17 6.59 5.37
C PHE A 213 39.62 6.40 5.73
N THR A 214 40.17 7.35 6.49
CA THR A 214 41.54 7.29 7.03
C THR A 214 41.55 6.71 8.44
N SER A 215 42.71 6.42 8.99
CA SER A 215 42.86 5.92 10.36
C SER A 215 42.38 6.90 11.44
N ASP A 216 42.31 8.20 11.12
CA ASP A 216 41.85 9.25 12.05
C ASP A 216 40.32 9.43 12.01
N ASP A 217 39.65 8.82 11.05
CA ASP A 217 38.21 8.95 10.85
C ASP A 217 37.43 7.99 11.76
N TYR A 218 36.37 8.48 12.39
CA TYR A 218 35.41 7.75 13.20
C TYR A 218 34.10 7.59 12.41
N VAL A 219 33.72 6.37 12.10
CA VAL A 219 32.60 6.10 11.21
C VAL A 219 31.47 5.35 11.92
N PHE A 220 30.33 5.99 12.02
CA PHE A 220 29.11 5.45 12.60
C PHE A 220 28.17 4.96 11.50
N ILE A 221 27.96 3.65 11.42
CA ILE A 221 27.06 3.03 10.47
C ILE A 221 25.77 2.64 11.17
N LEU A 222 24.66 3.27 10.79
CA LEU A 222 23.34 3.04 11.36
C LEU A 222 22.52 2.06 10.52
N GLY A 223 21.60 1.36 11.17
CA GLY A 223 20.64 0.50 10.51
C GLY A 223 21.26 -0.70 9.82
N PHE A 224 22.18 -1.40 10.48
CA PHE A 224 22.75 -2.66 10.01
C PHE A 224 21.70 -3.79 10.10
N ASN A 225 20.58 -3.55 9.44
CA ASN A 225 19.43 -4.42 9.42
C ASN A 225 19.33 -5.18 8.09
N GLN A 226 18.63 -6.33 8.13
CA GLN A 226 18.24 -7.06 6.94
C GLN A 226 17.45 -6.13 6.00
N ASP A 227 17.59 -6.32 4.69
CA ASP A 227 16.99 -5.47 3.65
C ASP A 227 17.57 -4.03 3.54
N ASN A 228 18.48 -3.63 4.43
CA ASN A 228 19.16 -2.34 4.38
C ASN A 228 20.67 -2.49 4.09
N LEU A 229 21.39 -3.28 4.88
CA LEU A 229 22.82 -3.56 4.68
C LEU A 229 23.14 -5.06 4.89
N PRO A 230 23.64 -5.74 3.86
CA PRO A 230 23.74 -5.29 2.48
C PRO A 230 22.37 -5.21 1.81
N LYS A 231 22.23 -4.30 0.86
CA LYS A 231 21.05 -4.24 0.02
C LYS A 231 21.08 -5.39 -0.98
N LEU A 232 20.28 -6.43 -0.72
CA LEU A 232 20.23 -7.63 -1.55
C LEU A 232 19.20 -7.49 -2.67
N GLU A 233 19.56 -7.94 -3.88
CA GLU A 233 18.66 -7.99 -5.03
C GLU A 233 17.70 -9.18 -4.89
N LYS A 234 16.44 -9.00 -5.34
CA LYS A 234 15.46 -10.07 -5.51
C LYS A 234 15.32 -10.40 -6.99
N ASP A 235 15.00 -11.65 -7.33
CA ASP A 235 14.78 -12.07 -8.72
C ASP A 235 13.41 -11.59 -9.23
N ILE A 236 13.29 -10.28 -9.46
CA ILE A 236 12.10 -9.60 -9.99
C ILE A 236 12.32 -8.97 -11.37
N ASP A 237 13.48 -9.22 -11.96
CA ASP A 237 13.84 -8.70 -13.29
C ASP A 237 12.96 -9.31 -14.39
N TYR A 238 12.83 -8.60 -15.51
CA TYR A 238 12.20 -9.14 -16.71
C TYR A 238 12.87 -10.45 -17.18
N ILE A 239 14.20 -10.54 -17.07
CA ILE A 239 14.99 -11.76 -17.29
C ILE A 239 15.23 -12.40 -15.91
N SER A 240 14.50 -13.46 -15.59
CA SER A 240 14.65 -14.19 -14.34
C SER A 240 16.00 -14.88 -14.21
N ASP A 241 16.38 -15.32 -13.02
CA ASP A 241 17.63 -16.05 -12.80
C ASP A 241 17.72 -17.34 -13.63
N LYS A 242 16.57 -17.96 -13.92
CA LYS A 242 16.49 -19.11 -14.82
C LYS A 242 16.81 -18.72 -16.26
N ASP A 243 16.29 -17.58 -16.72
CA ASP A 243 16.50 -17.08 -18.07
C ASP A 243 17.94 -16.57 -18.28
N LYS A 244 18.60 -16.06 -17.22
CA LYS A 244 19.99 -15.57 -17.23
C LYS A 244 21.00 -16.67 -17.57
N GLU A 245 20.67 -17.96 -17.38
CA GLU A 245 21.54 -19.08 -17.75
C GLU A 245 21.86 -19.10 -19.27
N GLU A 246 20.87 -18.81 -20.09
CA GLU A 246 20.99 -18.84 -21.55
C GLU A 246 21.89 -17.74 -22.11
N VAL A 247 22.03 -16.62 -21.38
CA VAL A 247 22.79 -15.42 -21.81
C VAL A 247 24.04 -15.14 -20.96
N ALA A 248 24.41 -16.08 -20.08
CA ALA A 248 25.59 -15.98 -19.21
C ALA A 248 25.62 -14.69 -18.35
N LEU A 249 24.46 -14.18 -17.93
CA LEU A 249 24.37 -13.09 -16.99
C LEU A 249 24.51 -13.59 -15.55
N TYR A 250 24.95 -12.70 -14.65
CA TYR A 250 25.03 -13.03 -13.24
C TYR A 250 23.64 -13.21 -12.63
N LYS A 251 23.44 -14.36 -12.01
CA LYS A 251 22.25 -14.62 -11.20
C LYS A 251 22.25 -13.78 -9.93
N THR A 252 21.07 -13.56 -9.37
CA THR A 252 20.86 -12.84 -8.12
C THR A 252 21.73 -13.38 -6.98
N VAL A 253 21.87 -14.70 -6.88
CA VAL A 253 22.74 -15.34 -5.87
C VAL A 253 24.20 -14.88 -5.96
N LYS A 254 24.78 -14.82 -7.18
CA LYS A 254 26.17 -14.34 -7.38
C LYS A 254 26.31 -12.86 -7.04
N LYS A 255 25.37 -12.03 -7.49
CA LYS A 255 25.35 -10.59 -7.19
C LYS A 255 25.25 -10.34 -5.67
N ASN A 256 24.36 -11.07 -4.99
CA ASN A 256 24.19 -10.93 -3.55
C ASN A 256 25.42 -11.39 -2.76
N LYS A 257 26.09 -12.47 -3.21
CA LYS A 257 27.37 -12.89 -2.62
C LYS A 257 28.41 -11.79 -2.76
N GLN A 258 28.57 -11.21 -3.94
CA GLN A 258 29.49 -10.10 -4.18
C GLN A 258 29.16 -8.87 -3.33
N ALA A 259 27.87 -8.52 -3.19
CA ALA A 259 27.45 -7.40 -2.35
C ALA A 259 27.81 -7.61 -0.88
N LYS A 260 27.61 -8.82 -0.34
CA LYS A 260 28.01 -9.18 1.03
C LYS A 260 29.54 -9.06 1.23
N ILE A 261 30.33 -9.63 0.31
CA ILE A 261 31.79 -9.57 0.37
C ILE A 261 32.28 -8.12 0.28
N ALA A 262 31.73 -7.34 -0.65
CA ALA A 262 32.10 -5.94 -0.82
C ALA A 262 31.82 -5.12 0.44
N LEU A 263 30.66 -5.29 1.05
CA LEU A 263 30.32 -4.63 2.30
C LEU A 263 31.27 -5.04 3.43
N MET A 264 31.55 -6.35 3.58
CA MET A 264 32.47 -6.82 4.61
C MET A 264 33.87 -6.25 4.44
N LYS A 265 34.40 -6.19 3.23
CA LYS A 265 35.70 -5.54 2.95
C LYS A 265 35.69 -4.06 3.32
N CYS A 266 34.59 -3.35 3.01
CA CYS A 266 34.42 -1.97 3.42
C CYS A 266 34.43 -1.81 4.95
N LEU A 267 33.63 -2.62 5.67
CA LEU A 267 33.59 -2.56 7.14
C LEU A 267 34.96 -2.84 7.78
N LEU A 268 35.68 -3.85 7.25
CA LEU A 268 36.99 -4.25 7.77
C LEU A 268 38.12 -3.25 7.41
N SER A 269 37.88 -2.32 6.48
CA SER A 269 38.85 -1.28 6.13
C SER A 269 38.71 -0.01 6.97
N ILE A 270 37.76 0.05 7.89
CA ILE A 270 37.51 1.18 8.77
C ILE A 270 38.08 0.90 10.16
N ASP A 271 39.14 1.63 10.54
CA ASP A 271 39.84 1.40 11.81
C ASP A 271 38.98 1.75 13.04
N ASN A 272 38.26 2.88 13.00
CA ASN A 272 37.38 3.31 14.09
C ASN A 272 35.91 3.15 13.68
N LEU A 273 35.48 1.89 13.55
CA LEU A 273 34.10 1.53 13.14
C LEU A 273 33.17 1.43 14.35
N TYR A 274 32.05 2.12 14.29
CA TYR A 274 30.89 1.93 15.16
C TYR A 274 29.70 1.44 14.34
N LEU A 275 29.22 0.22 14.58
CA LEU A 275 28.18 -0.43 13.82
C LEU A 275 26.97 -0.69 14.70
N SER A 276 25.76 -0.31 14.24
CA SER A 276 24.54 -0.48 15.02
C SER A 276 23.34 -0.90 14.20
N TYR A 277 22.38 -1.53 14.87
CA TYR A 277 21.07 -1.87 14.31
C TYR A 277 19.95 -1.68 15.33
N LYS A 278 18.73 -1.60 14.83
CA LYS A 278 17.50 -1.48 15.62
C LYS A 278 16.57 -2.69 15.44
N LEU A 279 15.80 -3.02 16.48
CA LEU A 279 14.82 -4.12 16.46
C LEU A 279 13.43 -3.67 16.00
N SER A 280 13.12 -2.38 16.05
CA SER A 280 11.80 -1.89 15.65
C SER A 280 11.82 -0.45 15.11
N THR A 281 10.78 -0.17 14.33
CA THR A 281 10.32 1.18 14.00
C THR A 281 8.90 1.35 14.52
N PRO A 282 8.30 2.55 14.51
CA PRO A 282 6.90 2.74 14.92
C PRO A 282 5.88 1.88 14.16
N PHE A 283 6.28 1.33 13.00
CA PHE A 283 5.37 0.65 12.09
C PHE A 283 5.63 -0.86 11.94
N GLN A 284 6.84 -1.32 12.27
CA GLN A 284 7.22 -2.73 12.06
C GLN A 284 8.42 -3.17 12.90
N SER A 285 8.50 -4.48 13.15
CA SER A 285 9.70 -5.12 13.69
C SER A 285 10.79 -5.21 12.62
N MET A 286 12.05 -5.07 13.02
CA MET A 286 13.21 -5.11 12.15
C MET A 286 14.12 -6.28 12.55
N TYR A 287 14.76 -6.88 11.56
CA TYR A 287 15.70 -7.97 11.79
C TYR A 287 17.14 -7.50 11.56
N PRO A 288 18.11 -8.02 12.34
CA PRO A 288 19.53 -7.73 12.13
C PRO A 288 20.01 -8.26 10.77
N SER A 289 21.10 -7.69 10.26
CA SER A 289 21.74 -8.18 9.04
C SER A 289 22.21 -9.63 9.19
N SER A 290 21.99 -10.46 8.18
CA SER A 290 22.47 -11.85 8.15
C SER A 290 24.00 -11.98 8.29
N LEU A 291 24.72 -10.92 8.01
CA LEU A 291 26.19 -10.87 8.17
C LEU A 291 26.63 -11.01 9.64
N ILE A 292 25.80 -10.60 10.58
CA ILE A 292 26.11 -10.77 12.03
C ILE A 292 26.28 -12.23 12.37
N GLU A 293 25.37 -13.09 11.91
CA GLU A 293 25.47 -14.54 12.13
C GLU A 293 26.52 -15.18 11.24
N GLU A 294 26.57 -14.84 9.95
CA GLU A 294 27.53 -15.39 8.98
C GLU A 294 28.99 -15.18 9.42
N TYR A 295 29.31 -14.03 10.00
CA TYR A 295 30.68 -13.68 10.45
C TYR A 295 30.86 -13.73 11.97
N LYS A 296 29.85 -14.21 12.72
CA LYS A 296 29.90 -14.34 14.19
C LYS A 296 30.32 -13.06 14.88
N MET A 297 29.71 -11.92 14.49
CA MET A 297 30.01 -10.63 15.07
C MET A 297 29.57 -10.59 16.56
N GLU A 298 30.31 -9.86 17.38
CA GLU A 298 29.95 -9.67 18.80
C GLU A 298 28.83 -8.65 18.92
N VAL A 299 27.65 -9.09 19.40
CA VAL A 299 26.52 -8.20 19.64
C VAL A 299 26.56 -7.65 21.05
N LEU A 300 26.57 -6.32 21.17
CA LEU A 300 26.54 -5.57 22.42
C LEU A 300 25.17 -4.95 22.60
N THR A 301 24.55 -5.16 23.77
CA THR A 301 23.31 -4.46 24.15
C THR A 301 23.66 -3.39 25.16
N PRO A 302 23.53 -2.10 24.83
CA PRO A 302 23.84 -1.02 25.77
C PRO A 302 22.88 -1.04 26.95
N LYS A 303 23.38 -0.71 28.12
CA LYS A 303 22.53 -0.48 29.29
C LYS A 303 21.71 0.78 29.06
N GLU A 304 20.44 0.71 29.38
CA GLU A 304 19.53 1.85 29.28
C GLU A 304 19.88 2.86 30.39
N ASP A 305 20.44 4.00 29.98
CA ASP A 305 20.72 5.09 30.92
C ASP A 305 19.41 5.78 31.29
N LEU A 306 19.16 5.86 32.61
CA LEU A 306 17.97 6.54 33.15
C LEU A 306 17.99 8.03 32.80
N PHE A 307 19.16 8.64 32.82
CA PHE A 307 19.38 10.06 32.52
C PHE A 307 20.27 10.20 31.29
N SER A 308 19.83 10.96 30.33
CA SER A 308 20.66 11.42 29.23
C SER A 308 21.46 12.66 29.64
N LYS A 309 22.50 12.99 28.87
CA LYS A 309 23.32 14.20 29.04
C LYS A 309 22.63 15.50 28.62
N SER A 310 21.42 15.44 28.08
CA SER A 310 20.62 16.61 27.70
C SER A 310 19.40 16.73 28.61
N ASN A 311 19.33 17.82 29.40
CA ASN A 311 18.15 18.09 30.22
C ASN A 311 16.88 18.18 29.37
N LEU A 312 16.93 18.89 28.24
CA LEU A 312 15.80 19.00 27.33
C LEU A 312 15.31 17.62 26.87
N TYR A 313 16.21 16.72 26.51
CA TYR A 313 15.81 15.37 26.09
C TYR A 313 15.23 14.56 27.24
N ASN A 314 15.76 14.69 28.46
CA ASN A 314 15.19 14.05 29.65
C ASN A 314 13.78 14.55 29.96
N GLU A 315 13.55 15.87 29.88
CA GLU A 315 12.23 16.47 30.07
C GLU A 315 11.21 15.97 29.02
N LEU A 316 11.63 15.86 27.75
CA LEU A 316 10.79 15.30 26.68
C LEU A 316 10.49 13.82 26.90
N ARG A 317 11.48 13.03 27.36
CA ARG A 317 11.29 11.62 27.74
C ARG A 317 10.31 11.51 28.91
N LEU A 318 10.45 12.37 29.93
CA LEU A 318 9.52 12.42 31.04
C LEU A 318 8.09 12.71 30.56
N GLY A 319 7.90 13.73 29.71
CA GLY A 319 6.59 14.04 29.14
C GLY A 319 5.97 12.85 28.38
N SER A 320 6.75 12.18 27.56
CA SER A 320 6.33 10.98 26.83
C SER A 320 5.94 9.81 27.77
N LYS A 321 6.73 9.59 28.84
CA LYS A 321 6.45 8.54 29.83
C LYS A 321 5.22 8.87 30.68
N LEU A 322 5.01 10.13 31.03
CA LEU A 322 3.80 10.60 31.71
C LEU A 322 2.56 10.42 30.84
N ASP A 323 2.65 10.70 29.54
CA ASP A 323 1.59 10.45 28.57
C ASP A 323 1.23 8.96 28.50
N THR A 324 2.22 8.07 28.42
CA THR A 324 2.04 6.63 28.40
C THR A 324 1.41 6.14 29.70
N TYR A 325 1.87 6.64 30.85
CA TYR A 325 1.28 6.32 32.16
C TYR A 325 -0.19 6.75 32.25
N ASN A 326 -0.52 7.97 31.84
CA ASN A 326 -1.89 8.44 31.88
C ASN A 326 -2.85 7.66 30.97
N ARG A 327 -2.37 7.26 29.80
CA ARG A 327 -3.21 6.56 28.79
C ARG A 327 -3.33 5.07 29.04
N TYR A 328 -2.26 4.43 29.48
CA TYR A 328 -2.14 2.97 29.53
C TYR A 328 -1.84 2.42 30.90
N GLN A 329 -1.63 3.30 31.90
CA GLN A 329 -1.21 2.94 33.26
C GLN A 329 0.11 2.14 33.30
N GLU A 330 0.98 2.40 32.33
CA GLU A 330 2.29 1.76 32.25
C GLU A 330 3.29 2.46 33.17
N GLU A 331 3.67 1.79 34.25
CA GLU A 331 4.72 2.24 35.15
C GLU A 331 6.10 1.81 34.63
N SER A 332 7.11 2.65 34.84
CA SER A 332 8.50 2.30 34.57
C SER A 332 9.43 2.93 35.60
N ILE A 333 10.60 2.30 35.83
CA ILE A 333 11.63 2.84 36.72
C ILE A 333 12.08 4.22 36.19
N MET A 334 12.25 4.35 34.87
CA MET A 334 12.60 5.61 34.23
C MET A 334 11.61 6.73 34.52
N LEU A 335 10.32 6.44 34.48
CA LEU A 335 9.29 7.43 34.84
C LEU A 335 9.47 7.94 36.27
N LYS A 336 9.64 7.03 37.23
CA LYS A 336 9.82 7.37 38.65
C LYS A 336 11.07 8.24 38.87
N GLU A 337 12.17 7.83 38.31
CA GLU A 337 13.46 8.55 38.46
C GLU A 337 13.43 9.93 37.80
N LEU A 338 12.97 10.03 36.54
CA LEU A 338 12.85 11.30 35.85
C LEU A 338 11.86 12.24 36.54
N TYR A 339 10.69 11.73 36.99
CA TYR A 339 9.69 12.54 37.66
C TYR A 339 10.20 13.06 39.03
N THR A 340 10.91 12.22 39.77
CA THR A 340 11.54 12.62 41.05
C THR A 340 12.57 13.71 40.85
N HIS A 341 13.37 13.64 39.79
CA HIS A 341 14.43 14.59 39.49
C HIS A 341 13.88 15.93 38.97
N TYR A 342 12.98 15.89 37.98
CA TYR A 342 12.56 17.13 37.31
C TYR A 342 11.33 17.78 37.92
N GLN A 343 10.46 17.03 38.62
CA GLN A 343 9.26 17.52 39.32
C GLN A 343 8.40 18.46 38.47
N ILE A 344 8.31 18.20 37.18
CA ILE A 344 7.54 19.05 36.23
C ILE A 344 6.05 18.83 36.47
N PRO A 345 5.23 19.89 36.64
CA PRO A 345 3.80 19.76 36.70
C PRO A 345 3.26 19.25 35.38
N TYR A 346 2.75 18.03 35.36
CA TYR A 346 2.15 17.44 34.18
C TYR A 346 0.69 17.81 34.06
N GLN A 347 0.33 18.47 32.97
CA GLN A 347 -1.06 18.67 32.57
C GLN A 347 -1.46 17.60 31.54
N THR A 348 -2.46 16.81 31.90
CA THR A 348 -2.96 15.76 31.02
C THR A 348 -3.53 16.37 29.75
N TYR A 349 -2.94 16.03 28.63
CA TYR A 349 -3.48 16.37 27.31
C TYR A 349 -4.61 15.40 26.98
N GLN A 350 -5.84 15.89 27.01
CA GLN A 350 -7.02 15.07 26.68
C GLN A 350 -7.65 15.57 25.39
N ASN A 351 -7.28 14.97 24.28
CA ASN A 351 -7.97 15.14 23.00
C ASN A 351 -8.96 14.00 22.71
N ALA A 352 -9.37 13.26 23.73
CA ALA A 352 -10.37 12.23 23.55
C ALA A 352 -11.69 12.86 23.07
N PHE A 353 -12.24 12.30 22.02
CA PHE A 353 -13.56 12.71 21.53
C PHE A 353 -14.61 12.41 22.59
N LYS A 354 -15.32 13.45 23.07
CA LYS A 354 -16.32 13.34 24.15
C LYS A 354 -17.75 13.11 23.65
N GLY A 355 -17.92 12.89 22.34
CA GLY A 355 -19.23 12.84 21.71
C GLY A 355 -19.70 14.22 21.21
N ILE A 356 -20.89 14.24 20.67
CA ILE A 356 -21.56 15.46 20.18
C ILE A 356 -22.93 15.61 20.87
N ASN A 357 -23.41 16.83 20.94
CA ASN A 357 -24.76 17.08 21.41
C ASN A 357 -25.77 16.63 20.35
N LYS A 358 -26.70 15.75 20.70
CA LYS A 358 -27.72 15.21 19.80
C LYS A 358 -28.55 16.29 19.12
N ASN A 359 -28.99 17.31 19.86
CA ASN A 359 -29.86 18.36 19.31
C ASN A 359 -29.08 19.19 18.28
N THR A 360 -27.85 19.63 18.62
CA THR A 360 -26.99 20.33 17.69
C THR A 360 -26.68 19.50 16.44
N TYR A 361 -26.50 18.18 16.60
CA TYR A 361 -26.29 17.30 15.46
C TYR A 361 -27.54 17.23 14.56
N LEU A 362 -28.72 17.03 15.13
CA LEU A 362 -29.97 16.97 14.37
C LEU A 362 -30.32 18.29 13.66
N GLU A 363 -30.01 19.45 14.27
CA GLU A 363 -30.19 20.77 13.63
C GLU A 363 -29.34 20.94 12.36
N HIS A 364 -28.18 20.25 12.27
CA HIS A 364 -27.26 20.34 11.12
C HIS A 364 -27.32 19.11 10.20
N LEU A 365 -28.24 18.18 10.46
CA LEU A 365 -28.38 16.98 9.64
C LEU A 365 -28.92 17.34 8.24
N PRO A 366 -28.30 16.82 7.16
CA PRO A 366 -28.88 16.99 5.82
C PRO A 366 -30.18 16.19 5.70
N TYR A 367 -31.25 16.78 5.19
CA TYR A 367 -32.51 16.11 4.92
C TYR A 367 -32.74 15.97 3.42
N PRO A 368 -33.13 14.76 2.93
CA PRO A 368 -33.19 13.49 3.65
C PRO A 368 -31.79 12.97 4.02
N LEU A 369 -31.68 12.32 5.17
CA LEU A 369 -30.46 11.58 5.52
C LEU A 369 -30.39 10.32 4.64
N LYS A 370 -29.37 10.22 3.82
CA LYS A 370 -29.15 9.05 2.98
C LYS A 370 -28.13 8.10 3.61
N LEU A 371 -28.56 6.89 3.90
CA LEU A 371 -27.72 5.80 4.37
C LEU A 371 -27.52 4.79 3.24
N SER A 372 -26.36 4.15 3.19
CA SER A 372 -26.03 3.11 2.23
C SER A 372 -25.26 1.98 2.91
N TYR A 373 -25.08 0.85 2.21
CA TYR A 373 -24.22 -0.22 2.71
C TYR A 373 -22.85 0.30 3.14
N THR A 374 -22.18 1.09 2.30
CA THR A 374 -20.83 1.61 2.62
C THR A 374 -20.80 2.49 3.84
N SER A 375 -21.83 3.31 4.04
CA SER A 375 -21.93 4.16 5.22
C SER A 375 -22.18 3.33 6.50
N ILE A 376 -23.09 2.36 6.46
CA ILE A 376 -23.37 1.44 7.57
C ILE A 376 -22.16 0.56 7.89
N ASN A 377 -21.50 -0.01 6.88
CA ASN A 377 -20.28 -0.78 7.10
C ASN A 377 -19.18 0.04 7.77
N THR A 378 -18.99 1.30 7.33
CA THR A 378 -18.04 2.22 7.97
C THR A 378 -18.42 2.51 9.43
N TYR A 379 -19.72 2.66 9.72
CA TYR A 379 -20.24 2.86 11.07
C TYR A 379 -19.95 1.65 11.97
N ASN A 380 -20.16 0.45 11.47
CA ASN A 380 -19.90 -0.80 12.17
C ASN A 380 -18.41 -1.11 12.35
N GLU A 381 -17.57 -0.72 11.40
CA GLU A 381 -16.12 -0.76 11.57
C GLU A 381 -15.65 0.16 12.69
N CYS A 382 -16.10 1.42 12.69
CA CYS A 382 -15.79 2.42 13.70
C CYS A 382 -16.76 3.60 13.60
N LYS A 383 -17.55 3.84 14.65
CA LYS A 383 -18.56 4.91 14.71
C LYS A 383 -17.93 6.30 14.53
N PHE A 384 -16.73 6.52 15.08
CA PHE A 384 -15.99 7.77 14.89
C PHE A 384 -15.50 7.97 13.46
N LYS A 385 -15.07 6.90 12.77
CA LYS A 385 -14.70 6.96 11.34
C LYS A 385 -15.89 7.38 10.49
N TYR A 386 -17.10 6.88 10.80
CA TYR A 386 -18.32 7.32 10.14
C TYR A 386 -18.58 8.82 10.36
N TYR A 387 -18.45 9.31 11.60
CA TYR A 387 -18.61 10.72 11.93
C TYR A 387 -17.68 11.61 11.09
N LEU A 388 -16.40 11.26 11.00
CA LEU A 388 -15.42 12.02 10.25
C LEU A 388 -15.70 11.99 8.73
N ASN A 389 -16.12 10.83 8.19
CA ASN A 389 -16.36 10.64 6.76
C ASN A 389 -17.68 11.23 6.28
N TYR A 390 -18.77 10.96 6.99
CA TYR A 390 -20.13 11.20 6.49
C TYR A 390 -20.80 12.40 7.13
N VAL A 391 -20.47 12.71 8.37
CA VAL A 391 -21.02 13.88 9.07
C VAL A 391 -20.15 15.12 8.82
N LEU A 392 -18.86 15.04 9.15
CA LEU A 392 -17.92 16.14 8.94
C LEU A 392 -17.35 16.22 7.50
N LYS A 393 -17.49 15.16 6.71
CA LYS A 393 -17.04 15.08 5.31
C LYS A 393 -15.57 15.44 5.14
N LEU A 394 -14.71 15.01 6.07
CA LEU A 394 -13.27 15.31 6.04
C LEU A 394 -12.49 14.45 5.05
N ASN A 395 -13.11 13.40 4.50
CA ASN A 395 -12.46 12.58 3.50
C ASN A 395 -12.50 13.30 2.14
N THR A 396 -11.33 13.53 1.57
CA THR A 396 -11.22 14.04 0.19
C THR A 396 -11.36 12.87 -0.78
N TYR A 397 -12.26 13.00 -1.73
CA TYR A 397 -12.36 12.04 -2.83
C TYR A 397 -11.07 12.09 -3.65
N GLU A 398 -10.33 11.00 -3.69
CA GLU A 398 -9.19 10.83 -4.58
C GLU A 398 -9.64 10.05 -5.83
N ASP A 399 -9.61 10.70 -6.97
CA ASP A 399 -9.83 10.06 -8.26
C ASP A 399 -8.62 9.20 -8.63
N THR A 400 -8.58 7.98 -8.09
CA THR A 400 -7.49 7.04 -8.36
C THR A 400 -7.69 6.34 -9.70
N PHE A 401 -6.58 5.98 -10.37
CA PHE A 401 -6.64 5.20 -11.60
C PHE A 401 -7.34 3.85 -11.40
N ALA A 402 -7.20 3.23 -10.23
CA ALA A 402 -7.88 1.97 -9.91
C ALA A 402 -9.42 2.12 -9.86
N ALA A 403 -9.92 3.21 -9.24
CA ALA A 403 -11.35 3.50 -9.20
C ALA A 403 -11.89 3.81 -10.62
N PHE A 404 -11.13 4.55 -11.42
CA PHE A 404 -11.45 4.85 -12.80
C PHE A 404 -11.59 3.55 -13.65
N ILE A 405 -10.66 2.60 -13.51
CA ILE A 405 -10.71 1.31 -14.20
C ILE A 405 -11.90 0.47 -13.72
N GLY A 406 -12.16 0.43 -12.41
CA GLY A 406 -13.36 -0.25 -11.89
C GLY A 406 -14.63 0.29 -12.55
N SER A 407 -14.81 1.61 -12.56
CA SER A 407 -15.98 2.26 -13.18
C SER A 407 -16.06 2.06 -14.71
N LEU A 408 -14.92 2.01 -15.40
CA LEU A 408 -14.87 1.68 -16.83
C LEU A 408 -15.40 0.27 -17.09
N TYR A 409 -14.94 -0.71 -16.31
CA TYR A 409 -15.36 -2.10 -16.46
C TYR A 409 -16.86 -2.26 -16.17
N HIS A 410 -17.38 -1.69 -15.07
CA HIS A 410 -18.81 -1.68 -14.77
C HIS A 410 -19.62 -1.08 -15.93
N LYS A 411 -19.16 0.04 -16.49
CA LYS A 411 -19.86 0.69 -17.61
C LYS A 411 -19.89 -0.15 -18.86
N ILE A 412 -18.81 -0.83 -19.20
CA ILE A 412 -18.77 -1.71 -20.37
C ILE A 412 -19.65 -2.95 -20.14
N LEU A 413 -19.59 -3.56 -18.94
CA LEU A 413 -20.45 -4.68 -18.57
C LEU A 413 -21.93 -4.32 -18.55
N GLN A 414 -22.28 -3.08 -18.21
CA GLN A 414 -23.65 -2.58 -18.32
C GLN A 414 -24.14 -2.52 -19.77
N LEU A 415 -23.24 -2.21 -20.72
CA LEU A 415 -23.62 -1.84 -22.08
C LEU A 415 -23.48 -2.98 -23.10
N TYR A 416 -22.68 -4.02 -22.83
CA TYR A 416 -22.23 -4.98 -23.84
C TYR A 416 -23.35 -5.79 -24.51
N LYS A 417 -24.52 -5.89 -23.89
CA LYS A 417 -25.69 -6.60 -24.44
C LYS A 417 -26.65 -5.73 -25.25
N TYR A 418 -26.48 -4.42 -25.24
CA TYR A 418 -27.33 -3.56 -26.04
C TYR A 418 -27.12 -3.78 -27.55
N PRO A 419 -28.17 -3.79 -28.37
CA PRO A 419 -28.09 -4.14 -29.82
C PRO A 419 -27.09 -3.31 -30.62
N ASN A 420 -26.87 -2.06 -30.23
CA ASN A 420 -25.97 -1.13 -30.91
C ASN A 420 -24.66 -0.91 -30.14
N PHE A 421 -24.22 -1.90 -29.35
CA PHE A 421 -22.98 -1.81 -28.59
C PHE A 421 -21.76 -1.93 -29.50
N ASP A 422 -20.98 -0.87 -29.60
CA ASP A 422 -19.64 -0.85 -30.15
C ASP A 422 -18.61 -0.71 -29.01
N PHE A 423 -17.78 -1.73 -28.84
CA PHE A 423 -16.78 -1.77 -27.77
C PHE A 423 -15.78 -0.63 -27.87
N GLU A 424 -15.24 -0.38 -29.09
CA GLU A 424 -14.20 0.63 -29.27
C GLU A 424 -14.75 2.03 -29.04
N GLU A 425 -15.91 2.35 -29.57
CA GLU A 425 -16.58 3.63 -29.36
C GLU A 425 -16.81 3.90 -27.87
N LYS A 426 -17.40 2.94 -27.14
CA LYS A 426 -17.74 3.12 -25.72
C LYS A 426 -16.49 3.14 -24.84
N TYR A 427 -15.49 2.33 -25.16
CA TYR A 427 -14.22 2.30 -24.46
C TYR A 427 -13.46 3.63 -24.60
N GLN A 428 -13.31 4.15 -25.82
CA GLN A 428 -12.61 5.40 -26.08
C GLN A 428 -13.35 6.60 -25.48
N SER A 429 -14.68 6.69 -25.65
CA SER A 429 -15.48 7.77 -25.06
C SER A 429 -15.40 7.83 -23.53
N TYR A 430 -15.11 6.68 -22.88
CA TYR A 430 -14.91 6.65 -21.45
C TYR A 430 -13.52 7.14 -21.06
N LEU A 431 -12.50 6.78 -21.83
CA LEU A 431 -11.12 7.22 -21.59
C LEU A 431 -10.93 8.75 -21.71
N GLU A 432 -11.71 9.41 -22.57
CA GLU A 432 -11.69 10.86 -22.75
C GLU A 432 -12.10 11.65 -21.49
N LYS A 433 -12.71 10.99 -20.51
CA LYS A 433 -13.12 11.62 -19.24
C LYS A 433 -11.96 11.93 -18.29
N ARG A 434 -10.75 11.45 -18.59
CA ARG A 434 -9.59 11.57 -17.72
C ARG A 434 -8.32 11.83 -18.52
N ASP A 435 -7.50 12.77 -18.04
CA ASP A 435 -6.13 12.92 -18.52
C ASP A 435 -5.26 11.76 -18.05
N LEU A 436 -4.84 10.92 -18.99
CA LEU A 436 -4.09 9.70 -18.74
C LEU A 436 -2.60 9.94 -18.90
N SER A 437 -1.83 9.64 -17.87
CA SER A 437 -0.37 9.61 -17.92
C SER A 437 0.16 8.52 -18.87
N LEU A 438 1.41 8.63 -19.33
CA LEU A 438 2.04 7.60 -20.17
C LEU A 438 2.03 6.21 -19.51
N LYS A 439 2.25 6.15 -18.19
CA LYS A 439 2.21 4.90 -17.43
C LYS A 439 0.82 4.28 -17.44
N GLU A 440 -0.22 5.07 -17.24
CA GLU A 440 -1.61 4.62 -17.28
C GLU A 440 -2.00 4.12 -18.68
N LYS A 441 -1.57 4.83 -19.75
CA LYS A 441 -1.78 4.40 -21.15
C LYS A 441 -1.16 3.04 -21.44
N VAL A 442 0.04 2.77 -20.96
CA VAL A 442 0.68 1.44 -21.09
C VAL A 442 -0.10 0.36 -20.36
N LEU A 443 -0.57 0.64 -19.13
CA LEU A 443 -1.39 -0.31 -18.37
C LEU A 443 -2.73 -0.58 -19.05
N LEU A 444 -3.34 0.41 -19.69
CA LEU A 444 -4.61 0.28 -20.39
C LEU A 444 -4.55 -0.70 -21.55
N VAL A 445 -3.40 -0.86 -22.23
CA VAL A 445 -3.24 -1.86 -23.30
C VAL A 445 -3.51 -3.27 -22.78
N ARG A 446 -2.98 -3.58 -21.62
CA ARG A 446 -3.22 -4.88 -20.95
C ARG A 446 -4.64 -4.99 -20.42
N LEU A 447 -5.11 -3.96 -19.70
CA LEU A 447 -6.43 -3.94 -19.09
C LEU A 447 -7.54 -4.05 -20.15
N LYS A 448 -7.37 -3.43 -21.33
CA LYS A 448 -8.27 -3.59 -22.46
C LYS A 448 -8.42 -5.05 -22.90
N LYS A 449 -7.28 -5.76 -23.01
CA LYS A 449 -7.29 -7.18 -23.35
C LYS A 449 -8.01 -8.01 -22.27
N GLU A 450 -7.74 -7.73 -20.99
CA GLU A 450 -8.41 -8.42 -19.89
C GLU A 450 -9.94 -8.17 -19.89
N LEU A 451 -10.37 -6.95 -20.25
CA LEU A 451 -11.79 -6.63 -20.38
C LEU A 451 -12.44 -7.39 -21.54
N LEU A 452 -11.76 -7.54 -22.66
CA LEU A 452 -12.27 -8.35 -23.80
C LEU A 452 -12.37 -9.83 -23.41
N ASP A 453 -11.36 -10.37 -22.72
CA ASP A 453 -11.38 -11.75 -22.20
C ASP A 453 -12.57 -11.94 -21.22
N LEU A 454 -12.84 -10.94 -20.36
CA LEU A 454 -13.98 -10.94 -19.45
C LEU A 454 -15.32 -10.97 -20.21
N LEU A 455 -15.50 -10.11 -21.21
CA LEU A 455 -16.72 -10.08 -22.03
C LEU A 455 -16.97 -11.41 -22.77
N GLU A 456 -15.90 -12.04 -23.24
CA GLU A 456 -16.01 -13.37 -23.87
C GLU A 456 -16.47 -14.42 -22.86
N GLN A 457 -15.97 -14.34 -21.61
CA GLN A 457 -16.38 -15.26 -20.55
C GLN A 457 -17.83 -14.99 -20.10
N GLU A 458 -18.25 -13.74 -19.98
CA GLU A 458 -19.65 -13.37 -19.70
C GLU A 458 -20.61 -13.98 -20.74
N LYS A 459 -20.30 -13.85 -22.03
CA LYS A 459 -21.08 -14.45 -23.11
C LYS A 459 -21.19 -15.98 -22.99
N LYS A 460 -20.11 -16.64 -22.52
CA LYS A 460 -20.14 -18.09 -22.28
C LYS A 460 -21.01 -18.46 -21.09
N GLN A 461 -20.97 -17.68 -20.03
CA GLN A 461 -21.81 -17.88 -18.84
C GLN A 461 -23.29 -17.65 -19.17
N ASP A 462 -23.61 -16.63 -19.98
CA ASP A 462 -24.97 -16.35 -20.44
C ASP A 462 -25.61 -17.51 -21.18
N LEU A 463 -24.83 -18.35 -21.88
CA LEU A 463 -25.33 -19.54 -22.56
C LEU A 463 -25.71 -20.68 -21.61
N ILE A 464 -25.18 -20.67 -20.41
CA ILE A 464 -25.37 -21.70 -19.37
C ILE A 464 -26.48 -21.27 -18.40
N LEU A 465 -26.51 -19.97 -18.08
CA LEU A 465 -27.42 -19.41 -17.09
C LEU A 465 -28.83 -19.22 -17.66
N GLY A 466 -29.81 -19.79 -16.95
CA GLY A 466 -31.23 -19.85 -17.39
C GLY A 466 -32.04 -18.64 -16.93
N TYR A 467 -31.62 -17.42 -17.19
CA TYR A 467 -32.42 -16.21 -16.96
C TYR A 467 -33.03 -15.67 -18.27
N GLN A 468 -34.03 -14.82 -18.15
CA GLN A 468 -34.73 -14.25 -19.30
C GLN A 468 -34.28 -12.83 -19.59
N ASP A 469 -33.99 -12.06 -18.54
CA ASP A 469 -33.64 -10.65 -18.64
C ASP A 469 -32.73 -10.23 -17.47
N GLU A 470 -32.17 -9.03 -17.57
CA GLU A 470 -31.29 -8.49 -16.54
C GLU A 470 -31.47 -6.98 -16.34
N LEU A 471 -31.25 -6.53 -15.11
CA LEU A 471 -31.17 -5.11 -14.76
C LEU A 471 -29.71 -4.79 -14.34
N HIS A 472 -29.21 -3.66 -14.82
CA HIS A 472 -27.88 -3.18 -14.49
C HIS A 472 -27.94 -1.85 -13.75
N GLU A 473 -27.02 -1.66 -12.79
CA GLU A 473 -26.90 -0.41 -12.00
C GLU A 473 -28.26 0.01 -11.42
N GLN A 474 -29.01 -0.99 -10.94
CA GLN A 474 -30.36 -0.77 -10.42
C GLN A 474 -30.29 -0.05 -9.09
N LYS A 475 -30.66 1.23 -9.10
CA LYS A 475 -30.77 2.03 -7.88
C LYS A 475 -32.10 1.75 -7.18
N ILE A 476 -32.02 1.45 -5.90
CA ILE A 476 -33.18 1.20 -5.03
C ILE A 476 -33.10 2.13 -3.84
N GLU A 477 -34.20 2.78 -3.47
CA GLU A 477 -34.33 3.65 -2.31
C GLU A 477 -35.53 3.17 -1.46
N ILE A 478 -35.28 2.99 -0.17
CA ILE A 478 -36.26 2.53 0.81
C ILE A 478 -36.39 3.57 1.94
N PRO A 479 -37.56 4.08 2.26
CA PRO A 479 -37.75 4.94 3.42
C PRO A 479 -37.63 4.13 4.71
N LEU A 480 -36.65 4.44 5.56
CA LEU A 480 -36.46 3.82 6.87
C LEU A 480 -37.25 4.55 7.97
N ASN A 481 -37.29 5.86 7.91
CA ASN A 481 -38.03 6.71 8.83
C ASN A 481 -38.70 7.84 8.07
N LYS A 482 -40.01 7.99 8.26
CA LYS A 482 -40.79 9.03 7.55
C LYS A 482 -40.82 10.35 8.31
N GLU A 483 -40.68 10.34 9.62
CA GLU A 483 -40.74 11.56 10.47
C GLU A 483 -39.45 12.39 10.32
N ILE A 484 -38.31 11.70 10.25
CA ILE A 484 -36.99 12.33 10.12
C ILE A 484 -36.44 12.23 8.68
N GLU A 485 -37.23 11.74 7.73
CA GLU A 485 -36.84 11.57 6.33
C GLU A 485 -35.49 10.83 6.15
N VAL A 486 -35.37 9.62 6.70
CA VAL A 486 -34.21 8.76 6.47
C VAL A 486 -34.46 7.79 5.33
N ILE A 487 -33.60 7.80 4.34
CA ILE A 487 -33.68 6.94 3.17
C ILE A 487 -32.46 6.01 3.15
N PHE A 488 -32.71 4.71 2.99
CA PHE A 488 -31.66 3.74 2.70
C PHE A 488 -31.56 3.53 1.19
N THR A 489 -30.36 3.67 0.63
CA THR A 489 -30.12 3.57 -0.79
C THR A 489 -29.05 2.54 -1.12
N GLY A 490 -29.24 1.81 -2.20
CA GLY A 490 -28.23 0.91 -2.75
C GLY A 490 -28.32 0.86 -4.27
N THR A 491 -27.21 0.60 -4.91
CA THR A 491 -27.14 0.32 -6.35
C THR A 491 -26.62 -1.09 -6.53
N ILE A 492 -27.34 -1.91 -7.26
CA ILE A 492 -27.00 -3.31 -7.53
C ILE A 492 -26.44 -3.38 -8.96
N ASP A 493 -25.22 -3.90 -9.11
CA ASP A 493 -24.51 -3.89 -10.40
C ASP A 493 -25.26 -4.68 -11.47
N LYS A 494 -25.71 -5.90 -11.14
CA LYS A 494 -26.45 -6.77 -12.07
C LYS A 494 -27.48 -7.62 -11.31
N ILE A 495 -28.71 -7.67 -11.82
CA ILE A 495 -29.78 -8.58 -11.36
C ILE A 495 -30.23 -9.39 -12.55
N MET A 496 -30.02 -10.69 -12.51
CA MET A 496 -30.55 -11.64 -13.50
C MET A 496 -31.88 -12.15 -13.01
N TYR A 497 -32.91 -12.22 -13.87
CA TYR A 497 -34.20 -12.71 -13.44
C TYR A 497 -34.98 -13.44 -14.57
N TYR A 498 -35.93 -14.26 -14.15
CA TYR A 498 -36.95 -14.79 -15.02
C TYR A 498 -38.31 -14.79 -14.31
N LYS A 499 -39.38 -14.62 -15.08
CA LYS A 499 -40.75 -14.60 -14.57
C LYS A 499 -41.46 -15.91 -14.89
N LYS A 500 -42.24 -16.41 -13.91
CA LYS A 500 -43.10 -17.56 -14.07
C LYS A 500 -44.44 -17.28 -13.34
N ILE A 501 -45.48 -17.00 -14.11
CA ILE A 501 -46.82 -16.59 -13.61
C ILE A 501 -46.65 -15.26 -12.82
N GLU A 502 -46.83 -15.28 -11.50
CA GLU A 502 -46.71 -14.11 -10.62
C GLU A 502 -45.33 -14.04 -9.94
N ASP A 503 -44.54 -15.11 -10.00
CA ASP A 503 -43.26 -15.22 -9.33
C ASP A 503 -42.12 -14.70 -10.21
N THR A 504 -41.21 -13.94 -9.56
CA THR A 504 -39.99 -13.47 -10.22
C THR A 504 -38.78 -14.09 -9.51
N TYR A 505 -38.10 -14.99 -10.20
CA TYR A 505 -36.88 -15.64 -9.71
C TYR A 505 -35.69 -14.76 -10.04
N PHE A 506 -34.87 -14.43 -9.04
CA PHE A 506 -33.79 -13.47 -9.22
C PHE A 506 -32.46 -13.96 -8.66
N ALA A 507 -31.38 -13.58 -9.32
CA ALA A 507 -30.01 -13.72 -8.83
C ALA A 507 -29.29 -12.37 -8.92
N ILE A 508 -28.51 -12.02 -7.89
CA ILE A 508 -27.77 -10.78 -7.78
C ILE A 508 -26.30 -11.05 -8.04
N VAL A 509 -25.66 -10.20 -8.82
CA VAL A 509 -24.20 -10.21 -9.02
C VAL A 509 -23.64 -8.83 -8.75
N ASP A 510 -22.61 -8.78 -7.92
CA ASP A 510 -21.83 -7.57 -7.61
C ASP A 510 -20.40 -7.73 -8.13
N TYR A 511 -19.95 -6.80 -8.94
CA TYR A 511 -18.67 -6.84 -9.60
C TYR A 511 -17.54 -6.36 -8.68
N LYS A 512 -16.44 -7.12 -8.60
CA LYS A 512 -15.30 -6.79 -7.72
C LYS A 512 -13.99 -6.79 -8.47
N SER A 513 -13.25 -5.72 -8.32
CA SER A 513 -11.88 -5.60 -8.85
C SER A 513 -10.82 -6.24 -7.94
N GLY A 514 -11.14 -6.50 -6.66
CA GLY A 514 -10.26 -7.07 -5.65
C GLY A 514 -10.64 -8.50 -5.21
N MET A 515 -9.99 -8.96 -4.14
CA MET A 515 -10.37 -10.23 -3.51
C MET A 515 -11.74 -10.11 -2.85
N VAL A 516 -12.57 -11.14 -2.98
CA VAL A 516 -13.90 -11.20 -2.38
C VAL A 516 -13.89 -12.07 -1.12
N ASP A 517 -14.62 -11.61 -0.11
CA ASP A 517 -14.95 -12.40 1.08
C ASP A 517 -16.45 -12.71 1.04
N THR A 518 -16.77 -13.96 0.81
CA THR A 518 -18.15 -14.43 0.69
C THR A 518 -18.73 -14.94 2.02
N LYS A 519 -18.04 -14.69 3.14
CA LYS A 519 -18.45 -15.19 4.46
C LYS A 519 -19.54 -14.32 5.04
N LEU A 520 -20.71 -14.91 5.29
CA LEU A 520 -21.85 -14.25 5.92
C LEU A 520 -21.74 -14.18 7.46
N GLU A 521 -20.88 -14.98 8.09
CA GLU A 521 -20.76 -15.08 9.55
C GLU A 521 -20.39 -13.74 10.21
N LYS A 522 -19.69 -12.86 9.48
CA LYS A 522 -19.32 -11.52 9.97
C LYS A 522 -20.52 -10.59 10.12
N MET A 523 -21.66 -10.93 9.54
CA MET A 523 -22.88 -10.13 9.67
C MET A 523 -23.39 -10.07 11.12
N LYS A 524 -23.01 -11.02 11.99
CA LYS A 524 -23.25 -10.95 13.44
C LYS A 524 -22.82 -9.61 14.03
N TYR A 525 -21.78 -9.02 13.50
CA TYR A 525 -21.22 -7.74 13.96
C TYR A 525 -21.52 -6.56 13.04
N GLY A 526 -22.44 -6.72 12.10
CA GLY A 526 -22.76 -5.69 11.11
C GLY A 526 -21.68 -5.46 10.05
N LEU A 527 -20.81 -6.44 9.87
CA LEU A 527 -19.69 -6.37 8.91
C LEU A 527 -19.99 -7.23 7.68
N SER A 528 -19.47 -6.83 6.53
CA SER A 528 -19.64 -7.56 5.25
C SER A 528 -21.11 -7.76 4.84
N LEU A 529 -21.97 -6.79 5.13
CA LEU A 529 -23.41 -6.85 4.88
C LEU A 529 -23.81 -6.59 3.40
N GLN A 530 -22.90 -6.46 2.44
CA GLN A 530 -23.25 -6.01 1.09
C GLN A 530 -24.29 -6.90 0.41
N LEU A 531 -24.03 -8.19 0.30
CA LEU A 531 -24.97 -9.13 -0.31
C LEU A 531 -26.28 -9.27 0.50
N PRO A 532 -26.26 -9.40 1.83
CA PRO A 532 -27.47 -9.32 2.67
C PRO A 532 -28.29 -8.05 2.47
N VAL A 533 -27.64 -6.90 2.34
CA VAL A 533 -28.31 -5.61 2.06
C VAL A 533 -29.01 -5.63 0.71
N TYR A 534 -28.40 -6.21 -0.30
CA TYR A 534 -29.04 -6.33 -1.62
C TYR A 534 -30.27 -7.23 -1.60
N LEU A 535 -30.24 -8.34 -0.84
CA LEU A 535 -31.43 -9.15 -0.59
C LEU A 535 -32.53 -8.34 0.07
N TYR A 536 -32.20 -7.64 1.15
CA TYR A 536 -33.15 -6.77 1.85
C TYR A 536 -33.77 -5.71 0.92
N LEU A 537 -32.95 -5.07 0.06
CA LEU A 537 -33.42 -4.08 -0.91
C LEU A 537 -34.40 -4.68 -1.91
N ILE A 538 -34.13 -5.85 -2.47
CA ILE A 538 -35.02 -6.51 -3.44
C ILE A 538 -36.33 -6.94 -2.78
N GLU A 539 -36.28 -7.57 -1.61
CA GLU A 539 -37.47 -8.04 -0.92
C GLU A 539 -38.37 -6.91 -0.42
N THR A 540 -37.78 -5.79 0.00
CA THR A 540 -38.53 -4.66 0.55
C THR A 540 -39.02 -3.69 -0.54
N SER A 541 -38.34 -3.65 -1.68
CA SER A 541 -38.69 -2.77 -2.78
C SER A 541 -39.84 -3.37 -3.61
N LYS A 542 -40.40 -2.56 -4.49
CA LYS A 542 -41.40 -3.01 -5.48
C LYS A 542 -40.79 -3.26 -6.87
N VAL A 543 -39.47 -3.61 -6.90
CA VAL A 543 -38.80 -3.90 -8.18
C VAL A 543 -39.37 -5.15 -8.82
N PHE A 544 -39.68 -6.15 -8.01
CA PHE A 544 -40.31 -7.39 -8.46
C PHE A 544 -41.60 -7.68 -7.65
N GLU A 545 -42.57 -8.32 -8.34
CA GLU A 545 -43.71 -8.96 -7.70
C GLU A 545 -43.30 -10.38 -7.31
N ASN A 546 -43.58 -10.80 -6.07
CA ASN A 546 -43.22 -12.10 -5.50
C ASN A 546 -41.77 -12.52 -5.83
N PRO A 547 -40.74 -11.82 -5.30
CA PRO A 547 -39.36 -12.17 -5.56
C PRO A 547 -38.97 -13.49 -4.90
N ILE A 548 -38.45 -14.43 -5.71
CA ILE A 548 -37.94 -15.74 -5.25
C ILE A 548 -36.43 -15.80 -5.39
N PHE A 549 -35.77 -16.11 -4.31
CA PHE A 549 -34.33 -16.20 -4.25
C PHE A 549 -33.75 -17.32 -5.12
N THR A 550 -32.80 -17.00 -6.00
CA THR A 550 -32.03 -17.95 -6.78
C THR A 550 -30.56 -17.95 -6.39
N GLY A 551 -30.00 -16.76 -6.14
CA GLY A 551 -28.62 -16.65 -5.69
C GLY A 551 -28.14 -15.22 -5.46
N ILE A 552 -27.05 -15.11 -4.70
CA ILE A 552 -26.32 -13.86 -4.47
C ILE A 552 -24.82 -14.10 -4.64
N TYR A 553 -24.17 -13.31 -5.49
CA TYR A 553 -22.81 -13.57 -5.90
C TYR A 553 -21.96 -12.32 -5.99
N TYR A 554 -20.69 -12.50 -5.77
CA TYR A 554 -19.63 -11.62 -6.27
C TYR A 554 -19.05 -12.21 -7.55
N GLN A 555 -18.62 -11.34 -8.44
CA GLN A 555 -17.87 -11.73 -9.63
C GLN A 555 -16.62 -10.87 -9.77
N ASN A 556 -15.46 -11.52 -9.86
CA ASN A 556 -14.21 -10.81 -10.09
C ASN A 556 -14.14 -10.34 -11.53
N ILE A 557 -13.82 -9.05 -11.72
CA ILE A 557 -13.70 -8.43 -13.05
C ILE A 557 -12.24 -8.13 -13.45
N LEU A 558 -11.27 -8.26 -12.54
CA LEU A 558 -9.85 -8.10 -12.82
C LEU A 558 -9.08 -9.38 -12.50
N PHE A 559 -8.09 -9.67 -13.36
CA PHE A 559 -7.18 -10.78 -13.16
C PHE A 559 -5.97 -10.31 -12.37
N ASN A 560 -5.81 -10.78 -11.13
CA ASN A 560 -4.52 -10.77 -10.46
C ASN A 560 -3.75 -11.98 -10.97
N TYR A 561 -2.62 -11.78 -11.67
CA TYR A 561 -1.80 -12.90 -12.13
C TYR A 561 -1.32 -13.71 -10.94
N PRO A 562 -1.61 -15.02 -10.91
CA PRO A 562 -1.05 -15.88 -9.86
C PRO A 562 0.47 -15.98 -10.05
N SER A 563 1.17 -16.06 -8.93
CA SER A 563 2.51 -16.61 -8.90
C SER A 563 2.50 -18.00 -9.53
N PHE A 564 3.46 -18.28 -10.38
CA PHE A 564 3.77 -19.55 -11.05
C PHE A 564 3.05 -20.80 -10.49
N ASP A 565 1.80 -20.99 -10.87
CA ASP A 565 1.06 -22.19 -10.53
C ASP A 565 1.18 -23.19 -11.68
N LYS A 566 1.16 -24.49 -11.37
CA LYS A 566 1.28 -25.58 -12.35
C LYS A 566 0.05 -25.72 -13.27
N LYS A 567 -1.00 -24.94 -13.03
CA LYS A 567 -2.23 -24.95 -13.82
C LYS A 567 -2.11 -24.04 -15.05
N ASP A 568 -2.77 -24.42 -16.12
CA ASP A 568 -2.91 -23.61 -17.31
C ASP A 568 -3.60 -22.26 -16.99
N LEU A 569 -3.07 -21.18 -17.56
CA LEU A 569 -3.56 -19.83 -17.32
C LEU A 569 -5.04 -19.63 -17.66
N ASP A 570 -5.52 -20.29 -18.71
CA ASP A 570 -6.93 -20.20 -19.14
C ASP A 570 -7.86 -20.87 -18.13
N THR A 571 -7.44 -21.99 -17.55
CA THR A 571 -8.18 -22.68 -16.47
C THR A 571 -8.27 -21.80 -15.23
N ILE A 572 -7.16 -21.12 -14.86
CA ILE A 572 -7.15 -20.21 -13.71
C ILE A 572 -8.05 -19.00 -13.96
N LYS A 573 -8.02 -18.44 -15.17
CA LYS A 573 -8.89 -17.30 -15.55
C LYS A 573 -10.37 -17.69 -15.45
N LYS A 574 -10.76 -18.82 -16.05
CA LYS A 574 -12.14 -19.34 -15.99
C LYS A 574 -12.60 -19.52 -14.55
N ASP A 575 -11.78 -20.14 -13.69
CA ASP A 575 -12.15 -20.37 -12.28
C ASP A 575 -12.31 -19.06 -11.49
N ARG A 576 -11.53 -18.04 -11.80
CA ARG A 576 -11.63 -16.72 -11.13
C ARG A 576 -12.85 -15.92 -11.54
N LEU A 577 -13.30 -16.06 -12.77
CA LEU A 577 -14.49 -15.37 -13.28
C LEU A 577 -15.80 -16.04 -12.90
N LYS A 578 -15.76 -17.22 -12.25
CA LYS A 578 -16.96 -17.86 -11.72
C LYS A 578 -17.63 -17.00 -10.65
N LEU A 579 -18.95 -17.10 -10.60
CA LEU A 579 -19.79 -16.49 -9.58
C LEU A 579 -19.45 -17.07 -8.20
N GLN A 580 -19.15 -16.22 -7.22
CA GLN A 580 -18.72 -16.63 -5.89
C GLN A 580 -19.72 -16.13 -4.84
N GLY A 581 -20.47 -17.03 -4.25
CA GLY A 581 -21.52 -16.64 -3.30
C GLY A 581 -22.39 -17.80 -2.90
N TYR A 582 -23.68 -17.54 -2.73
CA TYR A 582 -24.65 -18.49 -2.25
C TYR A 582 -25.77 -18.68 -3.28
N SER A 583 -26.15 -19.92 -3.53
CA SER A 583 -27.29 -20.31 -4.38
C SER A 583 -28.44 -20.80 -3.48
N THR A 584 -29.63 -20.91 -4.06
CA THR A 584 -30.74 -21.62 -3.41
C THR A 584 -30.40 -23.11 -3.24
N ASP A 585 -30.91 -23.72 -2.17
CA ASP A 585 -30.85 -25.16 -1.95
C ASP A 585 -31.95 -25.92 -2.72
N ASN A 586 -32.90 -25.19 -3.32
CA ASN A 586 -33.95 -25.77 -4.14
C ASN A 586 -33.41 -26.18 -5.51
N ILE A 587 -33.24 -27.49 -5.68
CA ILE A 587 -32.64 -28.07 -6.89
C ILE A 587 -33.39 -27.69 -8.16
N ASN A 588 -34.73 -27.63 -8.13
CA ASN A 588 -35.52 -27.28 -9.33
C ASN A 588 -35.27 -25.84 -9.80
N ILE A 589 -35.01 -24.94 -8.88
CA ILE A 589 -34.67 -23.55 -9.17
C ILE A 589 -33.22 -23.48 -9.66
N LEU A 590 -32.31 -24.18 -8.96
CA LEU A 590 -30.88 -24.18 -9.28
C LEU A 590 -30.60 -24.80 -10.66
N GLU A 591 -31.19 -25.96 -10.98
CA GLU A 591 -31.08 -26.64 -12.29
C GLU A 591 -31.53 -25.72 -13.44
N ARG A 592 -32.61 -24.98 -13.22
CA ARG A 592 -33.06 -24.02 -14.19
C ARG A 592 -32.13 -22.84 -14.35
N PHE A 593 -31.53 -22.37 -13.28
CA PHE A 593 -30.62 -21.22 -13.29
C PHE A 593 -29.25 -21.60 -13.85
N ASP A 594 -28.67 -22.71 -13.42
CA ASP A 594 -27.38 -23.22 -13.87
C ASP A 594 -27.56 -24.64 -14.44
N THR A 595 -27.59 -24.76 -15.76
CA THR A 595 -27.74 -26.06 -16.42
C THR A 595 -26.59 -27.02 -16.16
N THR A 596 -25.48 -26.54 -15.58
CA THR A 596 -24.30 -27.32 -15.23
C THR A 596 -24.13 -27.55 -13.72
N TYR A 597 -25.16 -27.30 -12.91
CA TYR A 597 -25.11 -27.27 -11.44
C TYR A 597 -24.51 -28.52 -10.77
N GLU A 598 -24.62 -29.70 -11.39
CA GLU A 598 -24.02 -30.94 -10.88
C GLU A 598 -22.47 -30.86 -10.77
N ASN A 599 -21.85 -30.10 -11.65
CA ASN A 599 -20.43 -29.72 -11.61
C ASN A 599 -20.25 -28.38 -12.29
N SER A 600 -20.70 -27.31 -11.63
CA SER A 600 -20.91 -26.00 -12.24
C SER A 600 -19.68 -25.43 -12.95
N GLU A 601 -19.91 -25.00 -14.19
CA GLU A 601 -18.95 -24.24 -14.97
C GLU A 601 -19.00 -22.73 -14.64
N VAL A 602 -20.11 -22.24 -14.07
CA VAL A 602 -20.37 -20.81 -13.82
C VAL A 602 -20.37 -20.43 -12.35
N ILE A 603 -20.75 -21.33 -11.43
CA ILE A 603 -20.76 -21.08 -9.99
C ILE A 603 -19.56 -21.79 -9.35
N LYS A 604 -18.75 -21.04 -8.60
CA LYS A 604 -17.55 -21.57 -7.95
C LYS A 604 -17.88 -22.59 -6.86
N SER A 605 -17.22 -23.74 -6.94
CA SER A 605 -17.38 -24.85 -5.97
C SER A 605 -18.77 -25.47 -5.91
N MET A 606 -19.71 -25.06 -6.77
CA MET A 606 -21.02 -25.70 -6.86
C MET A 606 -20.88 -27.09 -7.46
N LYS A 607 -21.34 -28.08 -6.71
CA LYS A 607 -21.36 -29.47 -7.11
C LYS A 607 -22.55 -30.17 -6.44
N TYR A 608 -23.31 -30.95 -7.20
CA TYR A 608 -24.40 -31.75 -6.69
C TYR A 608 -24.25 -33.21 -7.14
N THR A 609 -24.55 -34.15 -6.27
CA THR A 609 -24.44 -35.59 -6.52
C THR A 609 -25.64 -36.32 -5.89
N GLU A 610 -25.79 -37.61 -6.13
CA GLU A 610 -26.79 -38.44 -5.44
C GLU A 610 -26.72 -38.36 -3.89
N LYS A 611 -25.60 -37.95 -3.35
CA LYS A 611 -25.38 -37.74 -1.89
C LYS A 611 -25.74 -36.31 -1.44
N GLY A 612 -26.21 -35.45 -2.33
CA GLY A 612 -26.52 -34.05 -2.08
C GLY A 612 -25.42 -33.08 -2.51
N PHE A 613 -25.44 -31.86 -1.98
CA PHE A 613 -24.49 -30.80 -2.27
C PHE A 613 -23.07 -31.15 -1.80
N GLY A 614 -22.09 -30.79 -2.61
CA GLY A 614 -20.67 -30.97 -2.28
C GLY A 614 -20.25 -30.12 -1.06
N HIS A 615 -19.26 -30.59 -0.32
CA HIS A 615 -18.79 -29.95 0.93
C HIS A 615 -18.47 -28.45 0.81
N TYR A 616 -18.04 -27.99 -0.36
CA TYR A 616 -17.70 -26.59 -0.61
C TYR A 616 -18.78 -25.81 -1.33
N ALA A 617 -19.91 -26.44 -1.66
CA ALA A 617 -21.06 -25.76 -2.24
C ALA A 617 -21.70 -24.86 -1.17
N LYS A 618 -21.98 -23.60 -1.54
CA LYS A 618 -22.63 -22.64 -0.66
C LYS A 618 -24.09 -22.50 -1.09
N VAL A 619 -24.97 -22.99 -0.27
CA VAL A 619 -26.41 -22.91 -0.51
C VAL A 619 -27.12 -22.33 0.69
N LEU A 620 -28.27 -21.73 0.46
CA LEU A 620 -29.17 -21.19 1.47
C LEU A 620 -30.59 -21.73 1.22
N SER A 621 -31.26 -22.13 2.27
CA SER A 621 -32.68 -22.42 2.28
C SER A 621 -33.51 -21.13 2.30
N ASP A 622 -34.77 -21.23 1.91
CA ASP A 622 -35.71 -20.09 1.96
C ASP A 622 -35.83 -19.51 3.37
N GLU A 623 -35.77 -20.37 4.40
CA GLU A 623 -35.79 -19.95 5.81
C GLU A 623 -34.53 -19.15 6.18
N GLU A 624 -33.34 -19.61 5.78
CA GLU A 624 -32.10 -18.87 6.01
C GLU A 624 -32.08 -17.53 5.29
N VAL A 625 -32.57 -17.47 4.05
CA VAL A 625 -32.70 -16.21 3.30
C VAL A 625 -33.62 -15.24 4.02
N TYR A 626 -34.77 -15.70 4.51
CA TYR A 626 -35.68 -14.89 5.31
C TYR A 626 -35.01 -14.36 6.60
N GLN A 627 -34.32 -15.25 7.33
CA GLN A 627 -33.61 -14.85 8.57
C GLN A 627 -32.49 -13.84 8.28
N ILE A 628 -31.69 -14.03 7.22
CA ILE A 628 -30.65 -13.11 6.79
C ILE A 628 -31.25 -11.73 6.49
N THR A 629 -32.36 -11.69 5.74
CA THR A 629 -33.03 -10.44 5.38
C THR A 629 -33.56 -9.72 6.59
N LYS A 630 -34.24 -10.43 7.51
CA LYS A 630 -34.76 -9.85 8.76
C LYS A 630 -33.67 -9.36 9.69
N TYR A 631 -32.62 -10.13 9.85
CA TYR A 631 -31.44 -9.72 10.62
C TYR A 631 -30.84 -8.43 10.06
N THR A 632 -30.67 -8.35 8.75
CA THR A 632 -30.13 -7.18 8.04
C THR A 632 -31.02 -5.95 8.24
N GLU A 633 -32.35 -6.12 8.12
CA GLU A 633 -33.32 -5.06 8.37
C GLU A 633 -33.18 -4.50 9.81
N ASN A 634 -33.16 -5.39 10.80
CA ASN A 634 -33.02 -5.01 12.21
C ASN A 634 -31.69 -4.29 12.48
N TYR A 635 -30.62 -4.77 11.88
CA TYR A 635 -29.29 -4.17 12.02
C TYR A 635 -29.24 -2.75 11.42
N ILE A 636 -29.78 -2.56 10.21
CA ILE A 636 -29.87 -1.25 9.55
C ILE A 636 -30.69 -0.28 10.39
N LYS A 637 -31.85 -0.72 10.93
CA LYS A 637 -32.70 0.11 11.79
C LYS A 637 -32.01 0.49 13.09
N LYS A 638 -31.31 -0.44 13.74
CA LYS A 638 -30.50 -0.17 14.92
C LYS A 638 -29.43 0.87 14.65
N ASP A 639 -28.63 0.67 13.59
CA ASP A 639 -27.57 1.60 13.22
C ASP A 639 -28.13 2.99 12.88
N MET A 640 -29.28 3.04 12.20
CA MET A 640 -29.98 4.30 11.93
C MET A 640 -30.33 5.03 13.23
N HIS A 641 -30.88 4.32 14.23
CA HIS A 641 -31.22 4.91 15.52
C HIS A 641 -29.98 5.40 16.26
N ASP A 642 -28.91 4.60 16.31
CA ASP A 642 -27.64 4.98 16.92
C ASP A 642 -27.03 6.22 16.25
N ILE A 643 -27.10 6.30 14.92
CA ILE A 643 -26.64 7.47 14.13
C ILE A 643 -27.48 8.70 14.46
N LEU A 644 -28.80 8.60 14.51
CA LEU A 644 -29.69 9.71 14.85
C LEU A 644 -29.52 10.16 16.32
N ASP A 645 -29.11 9.26 17.20
CA ASP A 645 -28.77 9.56 18.59
C ASP A 645 -27.39 10.22 18.75
N GLY A 646 -26.61 10.31 17.67
CA GLY A 646 -25.27 10.90 17.69
C GLY A 646 -24.23 10.02 18.37
N ASP A 647 -24.43 8.69 18.42
CA ASP A 647 -23.45 7.75 18.98
C ASP A 647 -22.25 7.55 18.00
N PHE A 648 -21.29 8.44 18.10
CA PHE A 648 -20.08 8.44 17.26
C PHE A 648 -18.80 8.18 18.05
N LYS A 649 -18.89 7.40 19.13
CA LYS A 649 -17.72 7.06 19.96
C LYS A 649 -16.60 6.39 19.17
N ILE A 650 -15.38 6.56 19.65
CA ILE A 650 -14.22 5.83 19.13
C ILE A 650 -14.36 4.37 19.55
N ASN A 651 -14.53 3.46 18.59
CA ASN A 651 -14.74 2.04 18.87
C ASN A 651 -14.23 1.12 17.76
N PRO A 652 -12.95 1.27 17.34
CA PRO A 652 -12.41 0.46 16.25
C PRO A 652 -12.46 -1.02 16.57
N LYS A 653 -12.71 -1.86 15.55
CA LYS A 653 -12.88 -3.30 15.70
C LYS A 653 -11.61 -4.06 15.35
N VAL A 654 -11.36 -5.08 16.16
CA VAL A 654 -10.37 -6.14 15.89
C VAL A 654 -11.14 -7.44 15.78
N TYR A 655 -11.14 -8.07 14.62
CA TYR A 655 -11.83 -9.33 14.36
C TYR A 655 -10.81 -10.45 14.18
N ASP A 656 -10.93 -11.53 14.95
CA ASP A 656 -10.02 -12.69 14.92
C ASP A 656 -8.54 -12.25 14.95
N GLY A 657 -8.19 -11.35 15.86
CA GLY A 657 -6.85 -10.81 16.05
C GLY A 657 -6.37 -9.81 14.99
N LYS A 658 -7.17 -9.54 13.94
CA LYS A 658 -6.83 -8.57 12.88
C LYS A 658 -7.54 -7.25 13.10
N ASN A 659 -6.79 -6.16 13.03
CA ASN A 659 -7.36 -4.82 13.07
C ASN A 659 -8.00 -4.47 11.72
N ILE A 660 -9.33 -4.54 11.65
CA ILE A 660 -10.09 -4.29 10.43
C ILE A 660 -10.49 -2.81 10.25
N SER A 661 -10.36 -1.99 11.29
CA SER A 661 -10.84 -0.61 11.28
C SER A 661 -9.74 0.41 11.03
N CYS A 662 -8.54 0.19 11.62
CA CYS A 662 -7.49 1.19 11.67
C CYS A 662 -6.37 0.98 10.63
N GLU A 663 -6.24 -0.21 10.04
CA GLU A 663 -5.11 -0.53 9.15
C GLU A 663 -4.97 0.48 8.01
N PHE A 664 -6.08 0.80 7.35
CA PHE A 664 -6.14 1.77 6.23
C PHE A 664 -6.94 3.04 6.57
N CYS A 665 -7.07 3.38 7.85
CA CYS A 665 -7.81 4.57 8.26
C CYS A 665 -6.97 5.85 8.04
N GLY A 666 -7.50 6.79 7.28
CA GLY A 666 -6.86 8.10 7.00
C GLY A 666 -6.88 9.07 8.19
N PHE A 667 -7.57 8.73 9.30
CA PHE A 667 -7.74 9.63 10.43
C PHE A 667 -6.92 9.26 11.67
N LYS A 668 -5.87 8.46 11.50
CA LYS A 668 -5.04 7.99 12.62
C LYS A 668 -4.46 9.13 13.45
N ASP A 669 -4.06 10.22 12.78
CA ASP A 669 -3.38 11.35 13.40
C ASP A 669 -4.30 12.25 14.23
N ILE A 670 -5.60 12.18 14.03
CA ILE A 670 -6.60 13.00 14.74
C ILE A 670 -7.55 12.19 15.63
N CYS A 671 -7.45 10.86 15.57
CA CYS A 671 -8.38 9.97 16.27
C CYS A 671 -8.14 9.92 17.79
N TYR A 672 -6.87 9.94 18.23
CA TYR A 672 -6.46 9.82 19.64
C TYR A 672 -7.09 8.62 20.37
N LYS A 673 -7.31 7.51 19.65
CA LYS A 673 -7.84 6.27 20.25
C LYS A 673 -6.93 5.75 21.35
N GLU A 674 -7.54 5.23 22.40
CA GLU A 674 -6.87 4.53 23.48
C GLU A 674 -7.08 3.01 23.36
N GLN A 675 -6.33 2.23 24.14
CA GLN A 675 -6.49 0.76 24.15
C GLN A 675 -7.88 0.32 24.59
N LYS A 676 -8.48 1.04 25.54
CA LYS A 676 -9.84 0.78 26.03
C LYS A 676 -10.94 0.97 25.00
N ASP A 677 -10.66 1.73 23.92
CA ASP A 677 -11.64 2.02 22.87
C ASP A 677 -11.75 0.87 21.87
N ILE A 678 -10.77 -0.04 21.86
CA ILE A 678 -10.72 -1.15 20.91
C ILE A 678 -11.72 -2.21 21.31
N VAL A 679 -12.59 -2.59 20.38
CA VAL A 679 -13.56 -3.66 20.55
C VAL A 679 -13.04 -4.92 19.88
N TYR A 680 -12.78 -5.95 20.68
CA TYR A 680 -12.34 -7.25 20.18
C TYR A 680 -13.56 -8.11 19.86
N LEU A 681 -13.59 -8.67 18.66
CA LEU A 681 -14.66 -9.50 18.14
C LEU A 681 -14.13 -10.91 17.92
N ASP A 682 -14.81 -11.89 18.46
CA ASP A 682 -14.45 -13.30 18.27
C ASP A 682 -14.81 -13.77 16.86
N LYS A 683 -14.07 -14.78 16.39
CA LYS A 683 -14.38 -15.45 15.14
C LYS A 683 -15.74 -16.14 15.24
N VAL A 684 -16.60 -15.92 14.27
CA VAL A 684 -17.90 -16.59 14.13
C VAL A 684 -17.73 -17.75 13.15
N GLU A 685 -18.18 -18.95 13.53
CA GLU A 685 -17.96 -20.18 12.76
C GLU A 685 -19.13 -20.52 11.83
N ASP A 686 -20.37 -20.12 12.19
CA ASP A 686 -21.58 -20.44 11.46
C ASP A 686 -22.66 -19.35 11.60
N LEU A 687 -23.84 -19.60 11.05
CA LEU A 687 -24.97 -18.68 11.05
C LEU A 687 -25.99 -18.96 12.17
N SER A 688 -25.69 -19.80 13.17
CA SER A 688 -26.61 -20.16 14.26
C SER A 688 -27.13 -18.97 15.09
N PHE A 689 -26.41 -17.85 15.07
CA PHE A 689 -26.85 -16.61 15.73
C PHE A 689 -28.12 -16.02 15.13
N LEU A 690 -28.46 -16.35 13.87
CA LEU A 690 -29.69 -15.88 13.21
C LEU A 690 -30.96 -16.41 13.92
N GLU A 691 -30.91 -17.63 14.42
CA GLU A 691 -32.06 -18.23 15.11
C GLU A 691 -32.39 -17.56 16.43
N SER A 692 -31.40 -16.97 17.10
CA SER A 692 -31.55 -16.39 18.44
C SER A 692 -32.13 -14.98 18.47
N GLU A 693 -32.06 -14.24 17.34
CA GLU A 693 -32.48 -12.83 17.30
C GLU A 693 -33.77 -12.58 16.50
N VAL A 694 -34.32 -13.59 15.83
CA VAL A 694 -35.61 -13.51 15.11
C VAL A 694 -36.81 -13.89 16.00
N ARG A 695 -36.54 -14.39 17.23
CA ARG A 695 -37.55 -14.62 18.27
C ARG A 695 -37.69 -13.32 19.10
#